data_6af2ee867178704b1f5ec02fe9a112a9
#
_entry.id   6af2ee867178704b1f5ec02fe9a112a9
#
_cell.length_a   1.000
_cell.length_b   1.000
_cell.length_c   1.000
_cell.angle_alpha   90.00
_cell.angle_beta   90.00
_cell.angle_gamma   90.00
#
_symmetry.space_group_name_H-M   'P 1'
#
loop_
_entity.id
_entity.type
_entity.pdbx_description
1 polymer ?
#
loop_
_entity_poly.entity_id
_entity_poly.type
_entity_poly.pdbx_seq_one_letter_code
_entity_poly.pdbx_strand_id
1 'polypeptide(L)'
;RLGKWVRAARMSYAGDPCSAADHLKARAESRVLSLSLLPPHALVGLVTFGTVVQVHELGYEGCPKSYVFRGSKDYSPKQIQDMLGLTPGSRPTPNLAGAAAPGGPSAQPRAPTSGQIGATRFMLPVSQCEYQLTNILEQLQRDPWPVANDKRPQRCTGAALSVAVGLLESTFQNTGARVMLFCGGACTEGPGQVVSTELRERIRSHHDIEKDNVKYFKRAVRFYENLGRRCAHNGHVIDVFSGCLDQVGLLEMHSLCNVTNGHQLLVDSFQMGIFKQSFNKIFEKDENDDLRMGFNATLEVQCTKELKVSGLIGHAISANKKSNCVGETEIGIGQTSAWKMCSITPRTSAGLYFEIATPAGQPLQPGARGLVQFVTHYQHASGQFRLRVTTIARNFADGESGHVSLSFDQEAAAVLMARIAVFKAEIDDSPDVLRWLDRMLIRLCQKFAEYRKDDPTSFRLSENFNIYPQFMFHLRRSQFLQVFNNSPDETAYYRHVLNCEDVNNSLIMIQPTLMSYGFEGPPQPVLLDSMSIRPDVVLRLDTFFPQLLVPGETIAQWRKAGYHEQEGYENFREILEAPQADAQELLMERFPIPRYIVCDQNGSQARFLLSKLNPSTTHMTGGAYGVSGKGAAIYTDDVSLQVFIEHLKRLAVGANSS
;
A
#
# COMPACT_ATOMS: atom_id res chain seq x y z
N ARG A 1 16.09 -21.83 8.33
CA ARG A 1 16.58 -21.65 6.94
C ARG A 1 15.81 -20.50 6.33
N LEU A 2 16.34 -19.33 6.46
CA LEU A 2 15.70 -18.04 6.49
C LEU A 2 15.51 -17.42 5.12
N GLY A 3 14.51 -16.54 5.03
CA GLY A 3 14.21 -15.73 3.87
C GLY A 3 15.45 -14.99 3.36
N LYS A 4 15.60 -14.93 2.06
CA LYS A 4 16.78 -14.43 1.36
C LYS A 4 16.48 -13.08 0.76
N TRP A 5 17.37 -12.12 0.96
CA TRP A 5 17.17 -10.71 0.60
C TRP A 5 18.05 -10.31 -0.57
N VAL A 6 17.44 -9.72 -1.61
CA VAL A 6 18.17 -9.03 -2.68
C VAL A 6 17.72 -7.58 -2.70
N ARG A 7 18.66 -6.66 -2.63
CA ARG A 7 18.39 -5.22 -2.76
C ARG A 7 18.77 -4.75 -4.16
N ALA A 8 17.82 -4.18 -4.87
CA ALA A 8 18.10 -3.39 -6.06
C ALA A 8 18.02 -1.91 -5.67
N ALA A 9 19.15 -1.21 -5.73
CA ALA A 9 19.19 0.19 -5.38
C ALA A 9 20.10 0.96 -6.30
N ARG A 10 19.58 1.92 -7.01
CA ARG A 10 20.29 3.15 -7.37
C ARG A 10 19.38 4.29 -7.75
N MET A 11 19.89 5.46 -7.52
CA MET A 11 19.23 6.72 -7.77
C MET A 11 20.11 7.65 -8.57
N SER A 12 19.53 8.25 -9.59
CA SER A 12 20.07 9.44 -10.23
C SER A 12 19.22 10.65 -9.84
N TYR A 13 19.84 11.72 -9.42
CA TYR A 13 19.19 12.99 -9.11
C TYR A 13 19.58 14.03 -10.15
N ALA A 14 18.58 14.72 -10.70
CA ALA A 14 18.75 15.98 -11.40
C ALA A 14 18.09 17.06 -10.54
N GLY A 15 18.86 17.94 -9.94
CA GLY A 15 18.42 19.07 -9.12
C GLY A 15 19.39 19.35 -7.98
N ASP A 16 19.93 20.52 -7.92
CA ASP A 16 20.86 21.15 -6.97
C ASP A 16 22.23 20.48 -6.71
N PRO A 17 23.33 21.17 -7.07
CA PRO A 17 24.70 20.63 -6.93
C PRO A 17 25.17 20.45 -5.49
N CYS A 18 24.59 21.15 -4.52
CA CYS A 18 25.06 21.15 -3.13
C CYS A 18 24.49 20.00 -2.28
N SER A 19 23.34 19.46 -2.64
CA SER A 19 22.62 18.46 -1.82
C SER A 19 22.97 17.00 -2.15
N ALA A 20 23.60 16.74 -3.28
CA ALA A 20 23.72 15.39 -3.82
C ALA A 20 24.77 14.51 -3.15
N ALA A 21 25.85 15.07 -2.63
CA ALA A 21 26.86 14.32 -1.87
C ALA A 21 26.34 13.99 -0.47
N ASP A 22 25.64 14.94 0.16
CA ASP A 22 25.00 14.75 1.47
C ASP A 22 23.84 13.76 1.37
N HIS A 23 23.11 13.76 0.26
CA HIS A 23 22.07 12.78 -0.03
C HIS A 23 22.59 11.34 -0.20
N LEU A 24 23.77 11.16 -0.76
CA LEU A 24 24.41 9.84 -0.88
C LEU A 24 24.92 9.33 0.48
N LYS A 25 25.52 10.22 1.31
CA LYS A 25 25.98 9.87 2.67
C LYS A 25 24.82 9.47 3.59
N ALA A 26 23.78 10.27 3.70
CA ALA A 26 22.61 9.96 4.53
C ALA A 26 21.88 8.67 4.07
N ARG A 27 22.02 8.29 2.80
CA ARG A 27 21.52 7.02 2.24
C ARG A 27 22.40 5.83 2.62
N ALA A 28 23.69 5.98 2.62
CA ALA A 28 24.62 4.97 3.12
C ALA A 28 24.35 4.69 4.60
N GLU A 29 24.21 5.72 5.43
CA GLU A 29 23.90 5.61 6.86
C GLU A 29 22.54 4.92 7.11
N SER A 30 21.47 5.27 6.40
CA SER A 30 20.17 4.59 6.54
C SER A 30 20.19 3.12 6.08
N ARG A 31 21.07 2.77 5.14
CA ARG A 31 21.23 1.40 4.64
C ARG A 31 22.08 0.55 5.56
N VAL A 32 23.13 1.13 6.15
CA VAL A 32 23.96 0.46 7.17
C VAL A 32 23.12 0.17 8.42
N LEU A 33 22.34 1.14 8.89
CA LEU A 33 21.40 0.95 10.00
C LEU A 33 20.43 -0.22 9.75
N SER A 34 19.97 -0.42 8.51
CA SER A 34 19.03 -1.52 8.20
C SER A 34 19.69 -2.90 8.15
N LEU A 35 21.01 -3.00 7.97
CA LEU A 35 21.71 -4.29 8.04
C LEU A 35 21.73 -4.84 9.47
N SER A 36 21.91 -3.97 10.46
CA SER A 36 21.87 -4.33 11.88
C SER A 36 20.48 -4.82 12.34
N LEU A 37 19.42 -4.49 11.60
CA LEU A 37 18.06 -4.97 11.88
C LEU A 37 17.80 -6.38 11.37
N LEU A 38 18.65 -6.89 10.46
CA LEU A 38 18.50 -8.22 9.90
C LEU A 38 19.13 -9.28 10.80
N PRO A 39 18.57 -10.50 10.84
CA PRO A 39 19.25 -11.62 11.48
C PRO A 39 20.63 -11.86 10.85
N PRO A 40 21.67 -12.20 11.64
CA PRO A 40 23.04 -12.33 11.14
C PRO A 40 23.24 -13.34 9.99
N HIS A 41 22.36 -14.33 9.93
CA HIS A 41 22.34 -15.39 8.93
C HIS A 41 21.45 -15.09 7.72
N ALA A 42 20.76 -13.94 7.69
CA ALA A 42 19.97 -13.52 6.54
C ALA A 42 20.87 -13.26 5.34
N LEU A 43 20.54 -13.85 4.19
CA LEU A 43 21.30 -13.66 2.96
C LEU A 43 20.95 -12.32 2.32
N VAL A 44 21.96 -11.54 2.00
CA VAL A 44 21.83 -10.24 1.33
C VAL A 44 22.61 -10.21 0.03
N GLY A 45 22.09 -9.48 -0.95
CA GLY A 45 22.76 -9.18 -2.22
C GLY A 45 22.53 -7.73 -2.62
N LEU A 46 23.35 -7.18 -3.49
CA LEU A 46 23.27 -5.81 -3.95
C LEU A 46 23.24 -5.76 -5.48
N VAL A 47 22.23 -5.06 -6.01
CA VAL A 47 22.14 -4.67 -7.41
C VAL A 47 22.04 -3.14 -7.47
N THR A 48 22.91 -2.50 -8.23
CA THR A 48 22.85 -1.06 -8.50
C THR A 48 22.53 -0.81 -9.97
N PHE A 49 21.84 0.29 -10.25
CA PHE A 49 21.44 0.61 -11.63
C PHE A 49 21.39 2.12 -11.89
N GLY A 50 21.60 2.48 -13.11
CA GLY A 50 21.53 3.81 -13.70
C GLY A 50 21.39 3.63 -15.19
N THR A 51 22.40 4.00 -15.98
CA THR A 51 22.55 3.67 -17.41
C THR A 51 22.74 2.17 -17.64
N VAL A 52 23.40 1.50 -16.72
CA VAL A 52 23.63 0.05 -16.70
C VAL A 52 23.16 -0.57 -15.40
N VAL A 53 23.00 -1.87 -15.38
CA VAL A 53 22.73 -2.65 -14.16
C VAL A 53 24.01 -3.33 -13.72
N GLN A 54 24.33 -3.27 -12.44
CA GLN A 54 25.50 -3.91 -11.85
C GLN A 54 25.08 -4.86 -10.73
N VAL A 55 25.40 -6.14 -10.86
CA VAL A 55 25.24 -7.15 -9.81
C VAL A 55 26.57 -7.30 -9.10
N HIS A 56 26.61 -6.97 -7.80
CA HIS A 56 27.85 -6.98 -7.02
C HIS A 56 28.16 -8.37 -6.48
N GLU A 57 29.41 -8.80 -6.64
CA GLU A 57 29.92 -10.08 -6.10
C GLU A 57 30.44 -9.84 -4.67
N LEU A 58 29.60 -10.13 -3.67
CA LEU A 58 29.93 -9.88 -2.26
C LEU A 58 30.88 -10.92 -1.67
N GLY A 59 31.00 -12.10 -2.30
CA GLY A 59 31.90 -13.17 -1.87
C GLY A 59 33.35 -13.05 -2.35
N TYR A 60 33.72 -11.93 -2.98
CA TYR A 60 35.10 -11.70 -3.46
C TYR A 60 35.88 -10.80 -2.50
N GLU A 61 36.95 -11.29 -1.92
CA GLU A 61 37.71 -10.59 -0.87
C GLU A 61 38.76 -9.58 -1.40
N GLY A 62 38.99 -9.54 -2.70
CA GLY A 62 39.95 -8.62 -3.33
C GLY A 62 39.38 -7.20 -3.47
N CYS A 63 39.31 -6.71 -4.69
CA CYS A 63 38.67 -5.43 -5.01
C CYS A 63 37.17 -5.60 -5.23
N PRO A 64 36.36 -4.53 -5.06
CA PRO A 64 34.95 -4.57 -5.41
C PRO A 64 34.70 -5.03 -6.85
N LYS A 65 33.93 -6.08 -7.05
CA LYS A 65 33.67 -6.70 -8.36
C LYS A 65 32.18 -6.70 -8.66
N SER A 66 31.82 -6.34 -9.89
CA SER A 66 30.44 -6.35 -10.35
C SER A 66 30.30 -6.92 -11.76
N TYR A 67 29.13 -7.48 -12.04
CA TYR A 67 28.73 -7.96 -13.37
C TYR A 67 27.78 -6.94 -13.98
N VAL A 68 28.12 -6.46 -15.18
CA VAL A 68 27.44 -5.34 -15.83
C VAL A 68 26.48 -5.84 -16.91
N PHE A 69 25.23 -5.40 -16.85
CA PHE A 69 24.19 -5.63 -17.85
C PHE A 69 23.81 -4.32 -18.51
N ARG A 70 23.52 -4.34 -19.81
CA ARG A 70 23.05 -3.14 -20.53
C ARG A 70 21.64 -2.79 -20.09
N GLY A 71 21.39 -1.52 -19.74
CA GLY A 71 20.09 -1.05 -19.28
C GLY A 71 19.00 -1.09 -20.35
N SER A 72 19.36 -0.93 -21.63
CA SER A 72 18.42 -0.93 -22.75
C SER A 72 17.90 -2.31 -23.18
N LYS A 73 18.52 -3.41 -22.69
CA LYS A 73 18.20 -4.77 -23.11
C LYS A 73 17.34 -5.50 -22.11
N ASP A 74 16.33 -6.21 -22.61
CA ASP A 74 15.60 -7.20 -21.82
C ASP A 74 16.33 -8.55 -21.89
N TYR A 75 16.63 -9.12 -20.73
CA TYR A 75 17.35 -10.38 -20.60
C TYR A 75 16.42 -11.50 -20.18
N SER A 76 16.48 -12.62 -20.89
CA SER A 76 15.80 -13.82 -20.44
C SER A 76 16.45 -14.40 -19.16
N PRO A 77 15.72 -15.16 -18.33
CA PRO A 77 16.27 -15.80 -17.14
C PRO A 77 17.53 -16.63 -17.44
N LYS A 78 17.53 -17.35 -18.56
CA LYS A 78 18.68 -18.16 -19.00
C LYS A 78 19.91 -17.29 -19.32
N GLN A 79 19.72 -16.17 -20.02
CA GLN A 79 20.83 -15.25 -20.30
C GLN A 79 21.43 -14.67 -19.00
N ILE A 80 20.59 -14.33 -18.03
CA ILE A 80 21.04 -13.83 -16.72
C ILE A 80 21.83 -14.91 -16.00
N GLN A 81 21.32 -16.14 -16.01
CA GLN A 81 21.98 -17.31 -15.42
C GLN A 81 23.36 -17.55 -16.04
N ASP A 82 23.46 -17.52 -17.38
CA ASP A 82 24.69 -17.74 -18.10
C ASP A 82 25.71 -16.61 -17.84
N MET A 83 25.29 -15.35 -17.89
CA MET A 83 26.15 -14.18 -17.64
C MET A 83 26.67 -14.12 -16.20
N LEU A 84 25.90 -14.59 -15.23
CA LEU A 84 26.33 -14.66 -13.82
C LEU A 84 27.09 -15.96 -13.49
N GLY A 85 27.22 -16.89 -14.44
CA GLY A 85 27.90 -18.17 -14.26
C GLY A 85 27.20 -19.07 -13.24
N LEU A 86 25.85 -19.05 -13.24
CA LEU A 86 25.02 -19.86 -12.34
C LEU A 86 24.60 -21.20 -12.94
N THR A 87 25.03 -21.51 -14.15
CA THR A 87 24.73 -22.74 -14.88
C THR A 87 25.43 -23.94 -14.24
N PRO A 88 24.75 -25.09 -14.05
CA PRO A 88 25.40 -26.30 -13.56
C PRO A 88 26.52 -26.73 -14.55
N GLY A 89 27.77 -26.74 -14.08
CA GLY A 89 28.91 -27.11 -14.89
C GLY A 89 29.91 -25.99 -15.25
N SER A 90 29.62 -24.74 -14.98
CA SER A 90 30.62 -23.66 -15.05
C SER A 90 31.63 -23.83 -13.90
N ARG A 91 32.90 -24.04 -14.26
CA ARG A 91 34.01 -24.25 -13.32
C ARG A 91 34.06 -23.14 -12.26
N PRO A 92 34.16 -23.47 -10.96
CA PRO A 92 34.54 -22.49 -9.94
C PRO A 92 35.94 -21.98 -10.27
N THR A 93 36.15 -20.67 -10.24
CA THR A 93 37.52 -20.10 -10.18
C THR A 93 38.23 -20.70 -8.95
N PRO A 94 39.47 -21.20 -9.11
CA PRO A 94 40.15 -21.90 -8.03
C PRO A 94 40.72 -20.91 -7.01
N ASN A 95 39.96 -20.58 -5.98
CA ASN A 95 40.49 -19.93 -4.78
C ASN A 95 39.44 -19.98 -3.66
N LEU A 96 39.27 -21.14 -3.06
CA LEU A 96 38.74 -21.30 -1.68
C LEU A 96 38.91 -22.79 -1.28
N ALA A 97 40.19 -23.25 -1.32
CA ALA A 97 40.58 -24.45 -0.62
C ALA A 97 41.36 -24.01 0.62
N GLY A 98 40.71 -23.99 1.75
CA GLY A 98 41.36 -23.71 3.02
C GLY A 98 40.44 -23.91 4.20
N ALA A 99 40.53 -25.09 4.82
CA ALA A 99 40.09 -25.48 6.16
C ALA A 99 38.95 -26.49 6.22
N ALA A 100 39.30 -27.74 5.99
CA ALA A 100 38.55 -28.85 6.55
C ALA A 100 39.18 -29.24 7.92
N ALA A 101 38.41 -29.15 9.01
CA ALA A 101 38.73 -29.78 10.28
C ALA A 101 38.03 -31.14 10.38
N PRO A 102 38.68 -32.16 10.88
CA PRO A 102 38.13 -33.51 10.94
C PRO A 102 37.37 -33.78 12.24
N GLY A 103 36.25 -34.51 12.13
CA GLY A 103 35.79 -35.37 13.20
C GLY A 103 34.41 -35.13 13.79
N GLY A 104 33.47 -36.06 13.48
CA GLY A 104 32.25 -36.33 14.24
C GLY A 104 31.09 -36.86 13.39
N PRO A 105 30.50 -38.05 13.70
CA PRO A 105 29.44 -38.60 12.90
C PRO A 105 28.08 -38.09 13.38
N SER A 106 27.42 -37.24 12.60
CA SER A 106 26.00 -36.95 12.78
C SER A 106 25.37 -36.44 11.52
N ALA A 107 24.23 -37.01 11.17
CA ALA A 107 23.21 -36.58 10.21
C ALA A 107 23.73 -35.97 8.89
N GLN A 108 23.68 -36.73 7.83
CA GLN A 108 24.04 -36.27 6.48
C GLN A 108 23.19 -35.02 6.06
N PRO A 109 23.81 -33.84 5.90
CA PRO A 109 23.16 -32.74 5.25
C PRO A 109 23.04 -33.09 3.75
N ARG A 110 21.86 -32.95 3.17
CA ARG A 110 21.68 -33.00 1.72
C ARG A 110 22.71 -32.08 1.08
N ALA A 111 23.54 -32.63 0.18
CA ALA A 111 24.51 -31.84 -0.60
C ALA A 111 23.83 -30.65 -1.27
N PRO A 112 24.41 -29.42 -1.21
CA PRO A 112 23.84 -28.27 -1.86
C PRO A 112 23.74 -28.53 -3.36
N THR A 113 22.57 -28.27 -3.95
CA THR A 113 22.39 -28.35 -5.40
C THR A 113 23.34 -27.38 -6.09
N SER A 114 23.87 -27.74 -7.26
CA SER A 114 24.90 -26.96 -8.01
C SER A 114 24.54 -25.48 -8.19
N GLY A 115 23.26 -25.11 -8.25
CA GLY A 115 22.79 -23.72 -8.27
C GLY A 115 23.05 -22.93 -6.96
N GLN A 116 23.13 -23.59 -5.81
CA GLN A 116 23.42 -22.93 -4.53
C GLN A 116 24.89 -22.54 -4.37
N ILE A 117 25.82 -23.28 -4.99
CA ILE A 117 27.24 -22.96 -4.95
C ILE A 117 27.54 -21.66 -5.73
N GLY A 118 26.85 -21.39 -6.84
CA GLY A 118 26.98 -20.14 -7.58
C GLY A 118 26.35 -18.94 -6.86
N ALA A 119 25.29 -19.17 -6.07
CA ALA A 119 24.57 -18.13 -5.34
C ALA A 119 25.38 -17.48 -4.23
N THR A 120 26.27 -18.23 -3.57
CA THR A 120 27.15 -17.73 -2.49
C THR A 120 28.14 -16.64 -2.94
N ARG A 121 28.25 -16.39 -4.25
CA ARG A 121 29.07 -15.29 -4.78
C ARG A 121 28.35 -13.94 -4.66
N PHE A 122 27.04 -13.93 -4.83
CA PHE A 122 26.21 -12.73 -4.92
C PHE A 122 25.37 -12.49 -3.67
N MET A 123 25.07 -13.54 -2.92
CA MET A 123 24.22 -13.48 -1.74
C MET A 123 24.89 -14.21 -0.59
N LEU A 124 25.31 -13.46 0.44
CA LEU A 124 25.97 -13.97 1.63
C LEU A 124 25.17 -13.61 2.89
N PRO A 125 25.41 -14.36 4.00
CA PRO A 125 24.93 -13.94 5.31
C PRO A 125 25.42 -12.53 5.66
N VAL A 126 24.56 -11.71 6.28
CA VAL A 126 24.92 -10.34 6.70
C VAL A 126 26.22 -10.34 7.49
N SER A 127 26.36 -11.28 8.46
CA SER A 127 27.56 -11.43 9.29
C SER A 127 28.86 -11.63 8.52
N GLN A 128 28.80 -12.09 7.27
CA GLN A 128 29.99 -12.36 6.44
C GLN A 128 30.28 -11.24 5.43
N CYS A 129 29.29 -10.41 5.07
CA CYS A 129 29.43 -9.42 4.01
C CYS A 129 29.16 -7.98 4.43
N GLU A 130 28.85 -7.72 5.71
CA GLU A 130 28.50 -6.38 6.21
C GLU A 130 29.57 -5.34 5.88
N TYR A 131 30.84 -5.65 6.13
CA TYR A 131 31.95 -4.75 5.84
C TYR A 131 32.05 -4.43 4.34
N GLN A 132 32.02 -5.46 3.49
CA GLN A 132 32.15 -5.26 2.04
C GLN A 132 30.94 -4.50 1.47
N LEU A 133 29.74 -4.82 1.94
CA LEU A 133 28.52 -4.17 1.52
C LEU A 133 28.54 -2.68 1.93
N THR A 134 28.97 -2.37 3.14
CA THR A 134 29.13 -0.99 3.64
C THR A 134 30.14 -0.23 2.79
N ASN A 135 31.30 -0.81 2.54
CA ASN A 135 32.33 -0.20 1.72
C ASN A 135 31.83 0.10 0.28
N ILE A 136 31.13 -0.85 -0.35
CA ILE A 136 30.54 -0.61 -1.68
C ILE A 136 29.50 0.53 -1.61
N LEU A 137 28.65 0.56 -0.58
CA LEU A 137 27.61 1.59 -0.42
C LEU A 137 28.21 3.00 -0.20
N GLU A 138 29.31 3.11 0.55
CA GLU A 138 30.03 4.36 0.77
C GLU A 138 30.73 4.87 -0.48
N GLN A 139 31.23 3.95 -1.31
CA GLN A 139 31.89 4.27 -2.57
C GLN A 139 30.94 4.53 -3.74
N LEU A 140 29.63 4.32 -3.55
CA LEU A 140 28.64 4.58 -4.60
C LEU A 140 28.63 6.06 -5.00
N GLN A 141 28.98 6.30 -6.26
CA GLN A 141 28.94 7.62 -6.88
C GLN A 141 27.75 7.72 -7.84
N ARG A 142 27.46 8.93 -8.29
CA ARG A 142 26.54 9.18 -9.39
C ARG A 142 27.00 8.45 -10.64
N ASP A 143 26.07 8.18 -11.54
CA ASP A 143 26.38 7.70 -12.87
C ASP A 143 27.38 8.67 -13.54
N PRO A 144 28.55 8.20 -14.01
CA PRO A 144 29.59 9.06 -14.55
C PRO A 144 29.21 9.73 -15.88
N TRP A 145 28.14 9.27 -16.52
CA TRP A 145 27.71 9.79 -17.80
C TRP A 145 27.07 11.18 -17.66
N PRO A 146 27.55 12.19 -18.41
CA PRO A 146 27.01 13.53 -18.33
C PRO A 146 25.55 13.55 -18.84
N VAL A 147 24.73 14.31 -18.17
CA VAL A 147 23.32 14.53 -18.54
C VAL A 147 23.16 15.99 -18.96
N ALA A 148 22.64 16.22 -20.16
CA ALA A 148 22.33 17.57 -20.62
C ALA A 148 21.21 18.18 -19.75
N ASN A 149 21.22 19.53 -19.61
CA ASN A 149 20.29 20.25 -18.71
C ASN A 149 18.81 20.08 -19.09
N ASP A 150 18.52 19.76 -20.36
CA ASP A 150 17.19 19.54 -20.91
C ASP A 150 16.75 18.06 -20.88
N LYS A 151 17.55 17.18 -20.24
CA LYS A 151 17.30 15.75 -20.22
C LYS A 151 17.23 15.19 -18.80
N ARG A 152 16.42 14.14 -18.65
CA ARG A 152 16.43 13.27 -17.48
C ARG A 152 17.62 12.32 -17.55
N PRO A 153 18.19 11.92 -16.41
CA PRO A 153 19.22 10.89 -16.40
C PRO A 153 18.65 9.55 -16.86
N GLN A 154 19.49 8.77 -17.53
CA GLN A 154 19.13 7.40 -17.92
C GLN A 154 18.94 6.54 -16.67
N ARG A 155 17.85 5.83 -16.64
CA ARG A 155 17.48 4.94 -15.52
C ARG A 155 16.78 3.70 -16.04
N CYS A 156 17.42 2.55 -15.86
CA CYS A 156 16.95 1.26 -16.37
C CYS A 156 16.32 0.39 -15.26
N THR A 157 15.32 0.93 -14.56
CA THR A 157 14.65 0.27 -13.42
C THR A 157 14.14 -1.12 -13.78
N GLY A 158 13.48 -1.27 -14.93
CA GLY A 158 12.91 -2.55 -15.33
C GLY A 158 13.97 -3.60 -15.62
N ALA A 159 15.09 -3.22 -16.28
CA ALA A 159 16.20 -4.13 -16.50
C ALA A 159 16.83 -4.58 -15.16
N ALA A 160 16.98 -3.66 -14.20
CA ALA A 160 17.51 -3.98 -12.87
C ALA A 160 16.63 -4.98 -12.12
N LEU A 161 15.32 -4.77 -12.13
CA LEU A 161 14.34 -5.70 -11.54
C LEU A 161 14.38 -7.06 -12.25
N SER A 162 14.42 -7.08 -13.60
CA SER A 162 14.49 -8.32 -14.38
C SER A 162 15.73 -9.13 -14.02
N VAL A 163 16.90 -8.47 -13.86
CA VAL A 163 18.15 -9.12 -13.46
C VAL A 163 18.10 -9.63 -12.03
N ALA A 164 17.56 -8.85 -11.08
CA ALA A 164 17.42 -9.26 -9.69
C ALA A 164 16.48 -10.47 -9.55
N VAL A 165 15.35 -10.45 -10.26
CA VAL A 165 14.39 -11.56 -10.29
C VAL A 165 15.01 -12.80 -10.94
N GLY A 166 15.72 -12.63 -12.06
CA GLY A 166 16.41 -13.75 -12.75
C GLY A 166 17.48 -14.40 -11.87
N LEU A 167 18.20 -13.61 -11.07
CA LEU A 167 19.15 -14.13 -10.08
C LEU A 167 18.43 -15.00 -9.03
N LEU A 168 17.32 -14.51 -8.47
CA LEU A 168 16.56 -15.28 -7.47
C LEU A 168 15.90 -16.53 -8.05
N GLU A 169 15.32 -16.44 -9.25
CA GLU A 169 14.74 -17.61 -9.94
C GLU A 169 15.75 -18.70 -10.19
N SER A 170 17.00 -18.34 -10.52
CA SER A 170 18.05 -19.29 -10.80
C SER A 170 18.62 -19.95 -9.55
N THR A 171 18.48 -19.31 -8.38
CA THR A 171 19.20 -19.73 -7.17
C THR A 171 18.28 -20.17 -6.03
N PHE A 172 17.08 -19.62 -5.92
CA PHE A 172 16.20 -19.76 -4.75
C PHE A 172 14.74 -19.99 -5.12
N GLN A 173 14.47 -20.92 -6.02
CA GLN A 173 13.11 -21.28 -6.42
C GLN A 173 12.26 -21.75 -5.24
N ASN A 174 11.00 -21.35 -5.21
CA ASN A 174 10.03 -21.71 -4.16
C ASN A 174 10.53 -21.47 -2.72
N THR A 175 11.43 -20.50 -2.57
CA THR A 175 11.96 -20.10 -1.26
C THR A 175 11.64 -18.64 -1.05
N GLY A 176 11.10 -18.27 0.11
CA GLY A 176 10.81 -16.89 0.44
C GLY A 176 12.05 -16.00 0.28
N ALA A 177 11.93 -14.98 -0.55
CA ALA A 177 12.96 -13.96 -0.77
C ALA A 177 12.28 -12.61 -1.00
N ARG A 178 13.01 -11.51 -0.78
CA ARG A 178 12.47 -10.16 -0.91
C ARG A 178 13.41 -9.27 -1.72
N VAL A 179 12.90 -8.65 -2.77
CA VAL A 179 13.57 -7.61 -3.55
C VAL A 179 13.06 -6.26 -3.08
N MET A 180 13.96 -5.40 -2.60
CA MET A 180 13.64 -4.05 -2.18
C MET A 180 14.16 -3.05 -3.22
N LEU A 181 13.26 -2.45 -3.99
CA LEU A 181 13.55 -1.43 -4.98
C LEU A 181 13.51 -0.05 -4.33
N PHE A 182 14.62 0.70 -4.41
CA PHE A 182 14.67 2.12 -4.03
C PHE A 182 14.74 2.96 -5.30
N CYS A 183 13.69 3.70 -5.59
CA CYS A 183 13.50 4.44 -6.83
C CYS A 183 13.47 5.94 -6.59
N GLY A 184 14.38 6.71 -7.21
CA GLY A 184 14.44 8.18 -7.09
C GLY A 184 13.98 8.89 -8.37
N GLY A 185 13.18 8.26 -9.21
CA GLY A 185 12.61 8.82 -10.42
C GLY A 185 12.19 7.76 -11.43
N ALA A 186 11.51 8.18 -12.49
CA ALA A 186 10.93 7.31 -13.49
C ALA A 186 11.97 6.53 -14.30
N CYS A 187 11.59 5.34 -14.76
CA CYS A 187 12.35 4.56 -15.72
C CYS A 187 12.35 5.26 -17.08
N THR A 188 13.55 5.63 -17.58
CA THR A 188 13.72 6.37 -18.82
C THR A 188 14.29 5.54 -19.97
N GLU A 189 14.74 4.32 -19.70
CA GLU A 189 15.38 3.46 -20.71
C GLU A 189 15.11 1.98 -20.46
N GLY A 190 14.99 1.24 -21.55
CA GLY A 190 14.90 -0.21 -21.54
C GLY A 190 13.51 -0.76 -21.23
N PRO A 191 13.43 -2.02 -20.77
CA PRO A 191 12.16 -2.63 -20.39
C PRO A 191 11.53 -1.89 -19.22
N GLY A 192 10.20 -1.75 -19.23
CA GLY A 192 9.48 -1.00 -18.20
C GLY A 192 9.65 0.52 -18.27
N GLN A 193 10.09 1.08 -19.40
CA GLN A 193 10.21 2.52 -19.61
C GLN A 193 8.86 3.23 -19.40
N VAL A 194 8.87 4.30 -18.59
CA VAL A 194 7.70 5.12 -18.22
C VAL A 194 7.66 6.43 -19.02
N VAL A 195 8.81 7.04 -19.22
CA VAL A 195 8.96 8.34 -19.87
C VAL A 195 10.27 8.38 -20.65
N SER A 196 10.40 9.29 -21.62
CA SER A 196 11.67 9.51 -22.31
C SER A 196 12.68 10.29 -21.46
N THR A 197 13.89 10.42 -21.95
CA THR A 197 14.94 11.27 -21.34
C THR A 197 14.64 12.77 -21.49
N GLU A 198 13.77 13.18 -22.42
CA GLU A 198 13.46 14.60 -22.66
C GLU A 198 12.67 15.20 -21.50
N LEU A 199 13.16 16.26 -20.84
CA LEU A 199 12.46 16.93 -19.73
C LEU A 199 11.15 17.59 -20.18
N ARG A 200 11.06 18.04 -21.42
CA ARG A 200 9.83 18.62 -22.00
C ARG A 200 8.68 17.61 -22.12
N GLU A 201 8.98 16.32 -22.24
CA GLU A 201 7.97 15.27 -22.22
C GLU A 201 7.54 15.03 -20.77
N ARG A 202 6.28 15.34 -20.45
CA ARG A 202 5.75 15.16 -19.10
C ARG A 202 5.48 13.68 -18.84
N ILE A 203 5.59 13.27 -17.57
CA ILE A 203 5.11 11.96 -17.13
C ILE A 203 3.58 12.02 -17.19
N ARG A 204 2.95 10.93 -17.65
CA ARG A 204 1.50 10.85 -17.90
C ARG A 204 0.66 11.33 -16.70
N SER A 205 -0.47 11.95 -16.98
CA SER A 205 -1.55 12.27 -16.04
C SER A 205 -2.69 11.26 -16.16
N HIS A 206 -3.68 11.31 -15.26
CA HIS A 206 -4.92 10.53 -15.38
C HIS A 206 -5.63 10.82 -16.71
N HIS A 207 -5.70 12.09 -17.10
CA HIS A 207 -6.32 12.51 -18.36
C HIS A 207 -5.60 11.94 -19.59
N ASP A 208 -4.26 11.86 -19.58
CA ASP A 208 -3.51 11.25 -20.68
C ASP A 208 -3.81 9.75 -20.80
N ILE A 209 -3.97 9.07 -19.65
CA ILE A 209 -4.31 7.64 -19.59
C ILE A 209 -5.73 7.41 -20.13
N GLU A 210 -6.71 8.20 -19.68
CA GLU A 210 -8.10 8.13 -20.13
C GLU A 210 -8.24 8.34 -21.64
N LYS A 211 -7.47 9.28 -22.19
CA LYS A 211 -7.45 9.57 -23.64
C LYS A 211 -6.55 8.66 -24.47
N ASP A 212 -5.93 7.65 -23.84
CA ASP A 212 -4.94 6.78 -24.48
C ASP A 212 -3.76 7.52 -25.14
N ASN A 213 -3.44 8.71 -24.63
CA ASN A 213 -2.31 9.54 -25.08
C ASN A 213 -1.03 9.19 -24.29
N VAL A 214 -0.68 7.89 -24.24
CA VAL A 214 0.38 7.36 -23.38
C VAL A 214 1.27 6.37 -24.12
N LYS A 215 2.38 6.87 -24.62
CA LYS A 215 3.31 6.12 -25.50
C LYS A 215 3.89 4.85 -24.85
N TYR A 216 4.24 4.90 -23.58
CA TYR A 216 5.00 3.84 -22.89
C TYR A 216 4.14 3.00 -21.94
N PHE A 217 3.03 3.55 -21.46
CA PHE A 217 2.24 3.05 -20.34
C PHE A 217 1.84 1.57 -20.47
N LYS A 218 1.11 1.23 -21.55
CA LYS A 218 0.61 -0.14 -21.75
C LYS A 218 1.73 -1.19 -21.84
N ARG A 219 2.86 -0.80 -22.43
CA ARG A 219 4.03 -1.67 -22.53
C ARG A 219 4.71 -1.86 -21.17
N ALA A 220 4.85 -0.78 -20.40
CA ALA A 220 5.43 -0.82 -19.07
C ALA A 220 4.57 -1.65 -18.11
N VAL A 221 3.25 -1.43 -18.07
CA VAL A 221 2.31 -2.22 -17.26
C VAL A 221 2.45 -3.72 -17.55
N ARG A 222 2.37 -4.12 -18.82
CA ARG A 222 2.53 -5.55 -19.20
C ARG A 222 3.89 -6.14 -18.78
N PHE A 223 4.94 -5.35 -18.87
CA PHE A 223 6.27 -5.78 -18.45
C PHE A 223 6.31 -6.05 -16.94
N TYR A 224 5.85 -5.10 -16.12
CA TYR A 224 5.86 -5.26 -14.67
C TYR A 224 4.86 -6.32 -14.18
N GLU A 225 3.70 -6.48 -14.81
CA GLU A 225 2.77 -7.58 -14.52
C GLU A 225 3.41 -8.95 -14.75
N ASN A 226 4.07 -9.14 -15.89
CA ASN A 226 4.75 -10.41 -16.19
C ASN A 226 5.87 -10.69 -15.17
N LEU A 227 6.61 -9.66 -14.79
CA LEU A 227 7.67 -9.78 -13.80
C LEU A 227 7.11 -10.12 -12.40
N GLY A 228 6.03 -9.47 -12.00
CA GLY A 228 5.33 -9.74 -10.74
C GLY A 228 4.80 -11.19 -10.67
N ARG A 229 4.19 -11.68 -11.75
CA ARG A 229 3.73 -13.09 -11.84
C ARG A 229 4.88 -14.09 -11.71
N ARG A 230 6.05 -13.82 -12.33
CA ARG A 230 7.25 -14.66 -12.18
C ARG A 230 7.72 -14.70 -10.73
N CYS A 231 7.78 -13.54 -10.06
CA CYS A 231 8.12 -13.46 -8.65
C CYS A 231 7.13 -14.24 -7.79
N ALA A 232 5.83 -14.02 -7.99
CA ALA A 232 4.79 -14.69 -7.23
C ALA A 232 4.84 -16.21 -7.40
N HIS A 233 5.13 -16.71 -8.60
CA HIS A 233 5.28 -18.14 -8.85
C HIS A 233 6.39 -18.74 -7.98
N ASN A 234 7.50 -18.04 -7.82
CA ASN A 234 8.65 -18.49 -7.02
C ASN A 234 8.55 -18.15 -5.52
N GLY A 235 7.49 -17.45 -5.10
CA GLY A 235 7.32 -17.02 -3.69
C GLY A 235 8.20 -15.82 -3.30
N HIS A 236 8.66 -15.04 -4.28
CA HIS A 236 9.48 -13.86 -4.08
C HIS A 236 8.62 -12.61 -3.93
N VAL A 237 9.00 -11.73 -3.03
CA VAL A 237 8.33 -10.44 -2.75
C VAL A 237 9.06 -9.32 -3.45
N ILE A 238 8.33 -8.33 -3.96
CA ILE A 238 8.90 -7.07 -4.43
C ILE A 238 8.30 -5.92 -3.63
N ASP A 239 9.17 -5.17 -2.95
CA ASP A 239 8.82 -3.90 -2.31
C ASP A 239 9.29 -2.75 -3.18
N VAL A 240 8.49 -1.68 -3.28
CA VAL A 240 8.83 -0.48 -4.02
C VAL A 240 8.83 0.73 -3.08
N PHE A 241 10.01 1.32 -2.91
CA PHE A 241 10.22 2.54 -2.14
C PHE A 241 10.52 3.69 -3.12
N SER A 242 9.60 4.64 -3.21
CA SER A 242 9.73 5.84 -4.03
C SER A 242 10.15 7.01 -3.16
N GLY A 243 11.26 7.67 -3.52
CA GLY A 243 11.76 8.87 -2.84
C GLY A 243 12.06 9.96 -3.86
N CYS A 244 11.02 10.61 -4.38
CA CYS A 244 11.09 11.60 -5.43
C CYS A 244 9.89 12.55 -5.34
N LEU A 245 10.12 13.84 -5.64
CA LEU A 245 9.04 14.84 -5.75
C LEU A 245 8.19 14.65 -7.01
N ASP A 246 8.78 14.05 -8.07
CA ASP A 246 8.06 13.74 -9.31
C ASP A 246 7.64 12.27 -9.33
N GLN A 247 6.78 11.91 -10.25
CA GLN A 247 6.31 10.54 -10.42
C GLN A 247 7.45 9.60 -10.82
N VAL A 248 7.41 8.36 -10.35
CA VAL A 248 8.41 7.32 -10.65
C VAL A 248 7.90 6.22 -11.57
N GLY A 249 6.60 6.21 -11.88
CA GLY A 249 5.92 5.12 -12.58
C GLY A 249 5.39 4.07 -11.61
N LEU A 250 4.96 4.49 -10.42
CA LEU A 250 4.42 3.58 -9.42
C LEU A 250 3.14 2.90 -9.89
N LEU A 251 2.31 3.59 -10.70
CA LEU A 251 1.12 3.00 -11.31
C LEU A 251 1.48 1.84 -12.24
N GLU A 252 2.51 1.98 -13.08
CA GLU A 252 2.97 0.88 -13.94
C GLU A 252 3.54 -0.28 -13.15
N MET A 253 4.17 0.01 -12.00
CA MET A 253 4.80 -0.98 -11.12
C MET A 253 3.87 -1.57 -10.05
N HIS A 254 2.63 -1.06 -9.90
CA HIS A 254 1.74 -1.45 -8.79
C HIS A 254 1.50 -2.96 -8.71
N SER A 255 1.42 -3.64 -9.86
CA SER A 255 1.24 -5.09 -9.92
C SER A 255 2.36 -5.87 -9.25
N LEU A 256 3.61 -5.33 -9.20
CA LEU A 256 4.74 -5.99 -8.53
C LEU A 256 4.44 -6.23 -7.05
N CYS A 257 3.93 -5.20 -6.35
CA CYS A 257 3.58 -5.29 -4.95
C CYS A 257 2.24 -6.00 -4.74
N ASN A 258 1.23 -5.72 -5.57
CA ASN A 258 -0.11 -6.28 -5.40
C ASN A 258 -0.14 -7.82 -5.53
N VAL A 259 0.59 -8.40 -6.48
CA VAL A 259 0.60 -9.86 -6.67
C VAL A 259 1.56 -10.59 -5.73
N THR A 260 2.55 -9.90 -5.15
CA THR A 260 3.55 -10.49 -4.25
C THR A 260 3.32 -10.17 -2.77
N ASN A 261 2.34 -9.33 -2.46
CA ASN A 261 2.10 -8.77 -1.14
C ASN A 261 3.33 -8.06 -0.57
N GLY A 262 3.97 -7.24 -1.42
CA GLY A 262 5.09 -6.38 -1.05
C GLY A 262 4.63 -5.02 -0.57
N HIS A 263 5.53 -4.28 0.06
CA HIS A 263 5.26 -2.93 0.55
C HIS A 263 5.42 -1.87 -0.56
N GLN A 264 4.60 -0.83 -0.50
CA GLN A 264 4.79 0.40 -1.24
C GLN A 264 4.98 1.55 -0.27
N LEU A 265 6.01 2.38 -0.48
CA LEU A 265 6.19 3.65 0.24
C LEU A 265 6.43 4.76 -0.79
N LEU A 266 5.67 5.84 -0.64
CA LEU A 266 5.77 7.04 -1.47
C LEU A 266 6.13 8.21 -0.56
N VAL A 267 7.33 8.78 -0.75
CA VAL A 267 7.85 9.92 0.00
C VAL A 267 8.58 10.89 -0.93
N ASP A 268 8.66 12.15 -0.54
CA ASP A 268 9.34 13.18 -1.34
C ASP A 268 10.87 12.94 -1.39
N SER A 269 11.44 12.37 -0.33
CA SER A 269 12.87 12.08 -0.24
C SER A 269 13.16 10.96 0.77
N PHE A 270 14.17 10.13 0.48
CA PHE A 270 14.65 9.10 1.42
C PHE A 270 15.35 9.64 2.67
N GLN A 271 15.65 10.95 2.71
CA GLN A 271 16.21 11.61 3.89
C GLN A 271 15.17 11.92 4.96
N MET A 272 13.88 11.95 4.58
CA MET A 272 12.80 12.24 5.52
C MET A 272 12.76 11.23 6.66
N GLY A 273 12.55 11.73 7.88
CA GLY A 273 12.37 10.89 9.07
C GLY A 273 11.25 9.86 8.90
N ILE A 274 10.16 10.26 8.25
CA ILE A 274 9.02 9.39 7.91
C ILE A 274 9.46 8.15 7.12
N PHE A 275 10.34 8.31 6.13
CA PHE A 275 10.86 7.17 5.38
C PHE A 275 11.69 6.26 6.27
N LYS A 276 12.64 6.82 7.02
CA LYS A 276 13.54 6.03 7.89
C LYS A 276 12.74 5.23 8.93
N GLN A 277 11.79 5.86 9.57
CA GLN A 277 10.92 5.22 10.57
C GLN A 277 10.01 4.15 9.94
N SER A 278 9.34 4.44 8.81
CA SER A 278 8.52 3.45 8.10
C SER A 278 9.37 2.26 7.63
N PHE A 279 10.56 2.52 7.12
CA PHE A 279 11.47 1.47 6.66
C PHE A 279 11.93 0.57 7.82
N ASN A 280 12.26 1.15 8.98
CA ASN A 280 12.64 0.38 10.17
C ASN A 280 11.50 -0.51 10.69
N LYS A 281 10.24 -0.03 10.61
CA LYS A 281 9.06 -0.84 11.00
C LYS A 281 8.88 -2.13 10.19
N ILE A 282 9.39 -2.20 8.97
CA ILE A 282 9.35 -3.44 8.17
C ILE A 282 10.16 -4.56 8.85
N PHE A 283 11.16 -4.19 9.65
CA PHE A 283 12.07 -5.12 10.33
C PHE A 283 11.76 -5.29 11.81
N GLU A 284 10.56 -4.92 12.25
CA GLU A 284 10.12 -5.19 13.61
C GLU A 284 10.26 -6.67 13.95
N LYS A 285 10.73 -6.95 15.16
CA LYS A 285 10.94 -8.28 15.67
C LYS A 285 9.87 -8.62 16.71
N ASP A 286 9.63 -9.90 16.89
CA ASP A 286 8.78 -10.43 17.95
C ASP A 286 9.60 -10.66 19.25
N GLU A 287 8.95 -11.22 20.27
CA GLU A 287 9.55 -11.53 21.58
C GLU A 287 10.71 -12.55 21.49
N ASN A 288 10.80 -13.28 20.39
CA ASN A 288 11.84 -14.26 20.14
C ASN A 288 12.98 -13.74 19.26
N ASP A 289 13.03 -12.43 19.00
CA ASP A 289 13.97 -11.78 18.07
C ASP A 289 13.80 -12.20 16.60
N ASP A 290 12.69 -12.85 16.25
CA ASP A 290 12.33 -13.18 14.88
C ASP A 290 11.59 -12.00 14.20
N LEU A 291 11.86 -11.76 12.92
CA LEU A 291 11.14 -10.73 12.16
C LEU A 291 9.64 -11.03 12.10
N ARG A 292 8.80 -10.02 12.36
CA ARG A 292 7.33 -10.13 12.32
C ARG A 292 6.80 -10.26 10.90
N MET A 293 7.26 -11.27 10.16
CA MET A 293 6.84 -11.57 8.80
C MET A 293 6.91 -13.05 8.49
N GLY A 294 6.07 -13.48 7.55
CA GLY A 294 6.10 -14.82 6.97
C GLY A 294 6.31 -14.74 5.46
N PHE A 295 6.74 -15.85 4.88
CA PHE A 295 7.08 -15.95 3.47
C PHE A 295 6.33 -17.09 2.80
N ASN A 296 6.15 -16.96 1.47
CA ASN A 296 5.61 -18.01 0.60
C ASN A 296 4.32 -18.63 1.15
N ALA A 297 3.39 -17.75 1.57
CA ALA A 297 2.13 -18.18 2.16
C ALA A 297 1.13 -18.60 1.08
N THR A 298 0.29 -19.56 1.44
CA THR A 298 -0.89 -19.96 0.67
C THR A 298 -2.09 -19.92 1.59
N LEU A 299 -3.12 -19.17 1.21
CA LEU A 299 -4.43 -19.15 1.85
C LEU A 299 -5.38 -20.02 1.03
N GLU A 300 -5.96 -21.03 1.63
CA GLU A 300 -7.03 -21.84 1.05
C GLU A 300 -8.32 -21.66 1.85
N VAL A 301 -9.43 -21.56 1.14
CA VAL A 301 -10.76 -21.46 1.74
C VAL A 301 -11.59 -22.67 1.36
N GLN A 302 -12.18 -23.29 2.38
CA GLN A 302 -13.14 -24.37 2.25
C GLN A 302 -14.44 -23.94 2.92
N CYS A 303 -15.57 -24.29 2.34
CA CYS A 303 -16.89 -23.96 2.88
C CYS A 303 -17.89 -25.11 2.66
N THR A 304 -18.98 -25.08 3.44
CA THR A 304 -20.10 -26.00 3.26
C THR A 304 -20.80 -25.75 1.91
N LYS A 305 -21.53 -26.74 1.42
CA LYS A 305 -22.11 -26.77 0.07
C LYS A 305 -23.05 -25.60 -0.25
N GLU A 306 -23.63 -24.99 0.77
CA GLU A 306 -24.55 -23.86 0.67
C GLU A 306 -23.83 -22.52 0.41
N LEU A 307 -22.50 -22.50 0.56
CA LEU A 307 -21.66 -21.34 0.33
C LEU A 307 -20.69 -21.61 -0.80
N LYS A 308 -20.43 -20.59 -1.60
CA LYS A 308 -19.38 -20.59 -2.61
C LYS A 308 -18.52 -19.34 -2.47
N VAL A 309 -17.24 -19.48 -2.78
CA VAL A 309 -16.28 -18.38 -2.77
C VAL A 309 -16.34 -17.66 -4.10
N SER A 310 -16.72 -16.39 -4.09
CA SER A 310 -16.73 -15.52 -5.28
C SER A 310 -15.34 -14.98 -5.60
N GLY A 311 -14.49 -14.77 -4.61
CA GLY A 311 -13.11 -14.34 -4.79
C GLY A 311 -12.54 -13.55 -3.63
N LEU A 312 -11.38 -12.96 -3.90
CA LEU A 312 -10.59 -12.20 -2.93
C LEU A 312 -10.19 -10.84 -3.52
N ILE A 313 -10.35 -9.77 -2.75
CA ILE A 313 -9.72 -8.48 -2.99
C ILE A 313 -8.66 -8.26 -1.91
N GLY A 314 -7.41 -8.12 -2.33
CA GLY A 314 -6.23 -8.00 -1.48
C GLY A 314 -4.97 -8.30 -2.28
N HIS A 315 -3.83 -8.28 -1.61
CA HIS A 315 -2.53 -8.48 -2.27
C HIS A 315 -2.18 -9.97 -2.35
N ALA A 316 -2.54 -10.59 -3.45
CA ALA A 316 -2.34 -12.01 -3.69
C ALA A 316 -2.38 -12.33 -5.18
N ILE A 317 -2.05 -13.56 -5.53
CA ILE A 317 -2.28 -14.13 -6.86
C ILE A 317 -3.04 -15.46 -6.74
N SER A 318 -3.89 -15.77 -7.71
CA SER A 318 -4.60 -17.05 -7.78
C SER A 318 -3.62 -18.22 -7.79
N ALA A 319 -3.87 -19.21 -6.94
CA ALA A 319 -3.17 -20.51 -7.00
C ALA A 319 -3.82 -21.47 -8.02
N ASN A 320 -4.82 -21.01 -8.77
CA ASN A 320 -5.57 -21.79 -9.76
C ASN A 320 -6.16 -23.11 -9.24
N LYS A 321 -6.48 -23.15 -7.93
CA LYS A 321 -7.07 -24.32 -7.30
C LYS A 321 -8.58 -24.31 -7.50
N LYS A 322 -9.08 -25.19 -8.33
CA LYS A 322 -10.52 -25.41 -8.52
C LYS A 322 -11.01 -26.40 -7.46
N SER A 323 -12.13 -26.09 -6.85
CA SER A 323 -12.80 -26.95 -5.89
C SER A 323 -14.32 -26.75 -5.96
N ASN A 324 -15.07 -27.61 -5.30
CA ASN A 324 -16.52 -27.46 -5.19
C ASN A 324 -16.95 -26.20 -4.41
N CYS A 325 -16.01 -25.51 -3.76
CA CYS A 325 -16.26 -24.26 -3.04
C CYS A 325 -16.19 -23.02 -3.92
N VAL A 326 -15.79 -23.13 -5.19
CA VAL A 326 -15.68 -21.98 -6.11
C VAL A 326 -17.06 -21.62 -6.66
N GLY A 327 -17.41 -20.34 -6.57
CA GLY A 327 -18.67 -19.77 -7.08
C GLY A 327 -18.62 -19.44 -8.57
N GLU A 328 -19.78 -19.11 -9.12
CA GLU A 328 -19.93 -18.66 -10.52
C GLU A 328 -19.65 -17.15 -10.64
N THR A 329 -20.04 -16.39 -9.61
CA THR A 329 -19.80 -14.93 -9.56
C THR A 329 -18.33 -14.65 -9.23
N GLU A 330 -17.70 -13.76 -9.98
CA GLU A 330 -16.32 -13.38 -9.76
C GLU A 330 -16.21 -11.97 -9.15
N ILE A 331 -15.56 -11.85 -7.99
CA ILE A 331 -15.25 -10.58 -7.32
C ILE A 331 -13.76 -10.56 -6.98
N GLY A 332 -13.03 -9.60 -7.56
CA GLY A 332 -11.57 -9.54 -7.38
C GLY A 332 -10.86 -10.73 -8.04
N ILE A 333 -9.99 -11.40 -7.29
CA ILE A 333 -9.25 -12.58 -7.75
C ILE A 333 -10.12 -13.82 -7.51
N GLY A 334 -10.97 -14.15 -8.47
CA GLY A 334 -11.92 -15.25 -8.43
C GLY A 334 -11.45 -16.53 -9.11
N GLN A 335 -12.41 -17.42 -9.44
CA GLN A 335 -12.20 -18.71 -10.12
C GLN A 335 -11.24 -19.66 -9.39
N THR A 336 -11.01 -19.45 -8.10
CA THR A 336 -10.11 -20.26 -7.27
C THR A 336 -10.60 -20.31 -5.82
N SER A 337 -10.25 -21.37 -5.10
CA SER A 337 -10.42 -21.45 -3.64
C SER A 337 -9.10 -21.27 -2.88
N ALA A 338 -8.00 -20.95 -3.58
CA ALA A 338 -6.71 -20.75 -2.95
C ALA A 338 -5.92 -19.61 -3.61
N TRP A 339 -5.22 -18.84 -2.78
CA TRP A 339 -4.40 -17.70 -3.19
C TRP A 339 -3.00 -17.82 -2.61
N LYS A 340 -2.00 -17.40 -3.41
CA LYS A 340 -0.62 -17.30 -2.98
C LYS A 340 -0.30 -15.87 -2.60
N MET A 341 0.28 -15.69 -1.40
CA MET A 341 0.80 -14.46 -0.84
C MET A 341 2.29 -14.65 -0.58
N CYS A 342 3.16 -13.95 -1.30
CA CYS A 342 4.60 -14.18 -1.15
C CYS A 342 5.15 -13.68 0.18
N SER A 343 4.47 -12.68 0.79
CA SER A 343 4.73 -12.20 2.14
C SER A 343 3.43 -12.11 2.93
N ILE A 344 3.49 -12.37 4.22
CA ILE A 344 2.42 -12.04 5.17
C ILE A 344 3.02 -11.39 6.41
N THR A 345 2.27 -10.49 7.02
CA THR A 345 2.60 -9.83 8.28
C THR A 345 1.39 -9.86 9.19
N PRO A 346 1.50 -9.54 10.49
CA PRO A 346 0.34 -9.40 11.37
C PRO A 346 -0.71 -8.39 10.88
N ARG A 347 -0.32 -7.45 10.02
CA ARG A 347 -1.20 -6.42 9.42
C ARG A 347 -1.84 -6.85 8.11
N THR A 348 -1.47 -8.00 7.54
CA THR A 348 -2.03 -8.46 6.26
C THR A 348 -3.53 -8.68 6.38
N SER A 349 -4.30 -7.97 5.58
CA SER A 349 -5.75 -8.01 5.52
C SER A 349 -6.22 -8.25 4.08
N ALA A 350 -7.32 -8.97 3.91
CA ALA A 350 -7.95 -9.22 2.62
C ALA A 350 -9.45 -9.33 2.75
N GLY A 351 -10.20 -8.89 1.74
CA GLY A 351 -11.64 -9.08 1.63
C GLY A 351 -11.96 -10.38 0.90
N LEU A 352 -12.68 -11.29 1.54
CA LEU A 352 -13.20 -12.51 0.92
C LEU A 352 -14.69 -12.39 0.69
N TYR A 353 -15.13 -12.73 -0.52
CA TYR A 353 -16.52 -12.60 -0.96
C TYR A 353 -17.11 -13.96 -1.24
N PHE A 354 -18.36 -14.12 -0.81
CA PHE A 354 -19.10 -15.38 -0.91
C PHE A 354 -20.44 -15.16 -1.59
N GLU A 355 -20.93 -16.20 -2.24
CA GLU A 355 -22.32 -16.28 -2.72
C GLU A 355 -23.02 -17.48 -2.06
N ILE A 356 -24.34 -17.38 -1.96
CA ILE A 356 -25.17 -18.48 -1.50
C ILE A 356 -25.51 -19.37 -2.70
N ALA A 357 -25.17 -20.65 -2.60
CA ALA A 357 -25.35 -21.64 -3.65
C ALA A 357 -26.52 -22.56 -3.29
N THR A 358 -27.73 -22.07 -3.43
CA THR A 358 -28.94 -22.91 -3.32
C THR A 358 -29.55 -23.12 -4.69
N PRO A 359 -29.96 -24.35 -5.02
CA PRO A 359 -30.78 -24.58 -6.20
C PRO A 359 -32.06 -23.72 -6.15
N ALA A 360 -32.42 -23.16 -7.28
CA ALA A 360 -33.63 -22.35 -7.38
C ALA A 360 -34.85 -23.15 -6.83
N GLY A 361 -35.57 -22.57 -5.87
CA GLY A 361 -36.73 -23.19 -5.26
C GLY A 361 -36.47 -24.09 -4.03
N GLN A 362 -35.23 -24.23 -3.58
CA GLN A 362 -34.93 -24.87 -2.30
C GLN A 362 -34.37 -23.85 -1.30
N PRO A 363 -35.22 -23.21 -0.48
CA PRO A 363 -34.73 -22.28 0.52
C PRO A 363 -33.83 -23.00 1.54
N LEU A 364 -32.80 -22.30 2.01
CA LEU A 364 -32.00 -22.77 3.13
C LEU A 364 -32.89 -22.94 4.36
N GLN A 365 -32.74 -24.05 5.06
CA GLN A 365 -33.46 -24.30 6.30
C GLN A 365 -33.01 -23.28 7.35
N PRO A 366 -33.92 -22.49 7.96
CA PRO A 366 -33.58 -21.60 9.04
C PRO A 366 -32.88 -22.33 10.18
N GLY A 367 -31.79 -21.78 10.69
CA GLY A 367 -31.00 -22.40 11.74
C GLY A 367 -29.96 -23.43 11.25
N ALA A 368 -29.95 -23.82 9.97
CA ALA A 368 -28.88 -24.60 9.41
C ALA A 368 -27.55 -23.81 9.53
N ARG A 369 -26.47 -24.54 9.77
CA ARG A 369 -25.15 -23.93 10.05
C ARG A 369 -24.26 -24.01 8.82
N GLY A 370 -23.78 -22.84 8.39
CA GLY A 370 -22.70 -22.72 7.41
C GLY A 370 -21.34 -22.67 8.08
N LEU A 371 -20.37 -23.35 7.51
CA LEU A 371 -18.97 -23.37 7.98
C LEU A 371 -18.08 -22.81 6.89
N VAL A 372 -17.12 -21.98 7.29
CA VAL A 372 -16.03 -21.51 6.44
C VAL A 372 -14.72 -21.79 7.17
N GLN A 373 -13.82 -22.46 6.50
CA GLN A 373 -12.50 -22.79 7.03
C GLN A 373 -11.41 -22.12 6.20
N PHE A 374 -10.52 -21.41 6.89
CA PHE A 374 -9.34 -20.79 6.34
C PHE A 374 -8.12 -21.63 6.70
N VAL A 375 -7.39 -22.07 5.70
CA VAL A 375 -6.16 -22.86 5.87
C VAL A 375 -5.01 -22.03 5.33
N THR A 376 -4.14 -21.55 6.23
CA THR A 376 -2.98 -20.74 5.85
C THR A 376 -1.71 -21.54 6.12
N HIS A 377 -0.95 -21.83 5.07
CA HIS A 377 0.37 -22.45 5.15
C HIS A 377 1.43 -21.44 4.77
N TYR A 378 2.47 -21.26 5.60
CA TYR A 378 3.52 -20.27 5.37
C TYR A 378 4.83 -20.64 6.05
N GLN A 379 5.93 -20.07 5.60
CA GLN A 379 7.23 -20.12 6.25
C GLN A 379 7.39 -18.92 7.18
N HIS A 380 7.54 -19.17 8.47
CA HIS A 380 7.85 -18.15 9.48
C HIS A 380 9.29 -17.64 9.33
N ALA A 381 9.61 -16.45 9.85
CA ALA A 381 10.96 -15.87 9.80
C ALA A 381 12.02 -16.75 10.47
N SER A 382 11.66 -17.51 11.50
CA SER A 382 12.52 -18.54 12.11
C SER A 382 12.91 -19.70 11.17
N GLY A 383 12.34 -19.76 9.97
CA GLY A 383 12.53 -20.82 8.99
C GLY A 383 11.59 -22.01 9.13
N GLN A 384 10.76 -22.05 10.17
CA GLN A 384 9.76 -23.08 10.38
C GLN A 384 8.57 -22.92 9.43
N PHE A 385 8.05 -24.03 8.92
CA PHE A 385 6.76 -24.04 8.23
C PHE A 385 5.64 -24.14 9.25
N ARG A 386 4.64 -23.29 9.11
CA ARG A 386 3.46 -23.22 9.98
C ARG A 386 2.20 -23.43 9.17
N LEU A 387 1.28 -24.21 9.75
CA LEU A 387 -0.07 -24.40 9.25
C LEU A 387 -1.04 -23.82 10.27
N ARG A 388 -1.83 -22.84 9.85
CA ARG A 388 -2.89 -22.24 10.66
C ARG A 388 -4.24 -22.60 10.07
N VAL A 389 -5.12 -23.18 10.88
CA VAL A 389 -6.48 -23.52 10.50
C VAL A 389 -7.44 -22.73 11.38
N THR A 390 -8.32 -21.94 10.76
CA THR A 390 -9.36 -21.18 11.45
C THR A 390 -10.71 -21.56 10.85
N THR A 391 -11.65 -22.03 11.67
CA THR A 391 -12.99 -22.39 11.23
C THR A 391 -14.00 -21.45 11.87
N ILE A 392 -14.87 -20.87 11.04
CA ILE A 392 -15.96 -19.99 11.46
C ILE A 392 -17.27 -20.68 11.16
N ALA A 393 -18.19 -20.68 12.14
CA ALA A 393 -19.55 -21.19 11.99
C ALA A 393 -20.56 -20.04 12.11
N ARG A 394 -21.55 -20.00 11.23
CA ARG A 394 -22.68 -19.08 11.28
C ARG A 394 -23.96 -19.80 10.92
N ASN A 395 -25.05 -19.43 11.57
CA ASN A 395 -26.37 -19.96 11.23
C ASN A 395 -26.96 -19.17 10.05
N PHE A 396 -27.59 -19.87 9.13
CA PHE A 396 -28.39 -19.22 8.10
C PHE A 396 -29.65 -18.65 8.72
N ALA A 397 -30.00 -17.44 8.34
CA ALA A 397 -31.21 -16.75 8.76
C ALA A 397 -32.16 -16.61 7.58
N ASP A 398 -33.45 -16.57 7.89
CA ASP A 398 -34.48 -16.15 6.93
C ASP A 398 -34.32 -14.67 6.61
N GLY A 399 -34.44 -14.28 5.35
CA GLY A 399 -34.33 -12.90 4.91
C GLY A 399 -35.40 -11.96 5.49
N GLU A 400 -36.51 -12.51 6.00
CA GLU A 400 -37.59 -11.76 6.63
C GLU A 400 -37.49 -11.69 8.16
N SER A 401 -36.63 -12.51 8.77
CA SER A 401 -36.54 -12.68 10.23
C SER A 401 -35.86 -11.53 11.00
N GLY A 402 -35.38 -10.49 10.34
CA GLY A 402 -34.62 -9.40 10.97
C GLY A 402 -33.23 -9.78 11.48
N HIS A 403 -32.88 -11.06 11.59
CA HIS A 403 -31.55 -11.51 12.06
C HIS A 403 -30.40 -11.05 11.18
N VAL A 404 -30.64 -10.96 9.86
CA VAL A 404 -29.64 -10.42 8.91
C VAL A 404 -29.36 -8.96 9.22
N SER A 405 -30.40 -8.16 9.48
CA SER A 405 -30.28 -6.75 9.83
C SER A 405 -29.53 -6.54 11.14
N LEU A 406 -29.83 -7.36 12.16
CA LEU A 406 -29.19 -7.26 13.48
C LEU A 406 -27.70 -7.65 13.45
N SER A 407 -27.29 -8.49 12.49
CA SER A 407 -25.89 -8.94 12.35
C SER A 407 -25.09 -8.11 11.36
N PHE A 408 -25.67 -7.07 10.76
CA PHE A 408 -24.97 -6.24 9.78
C PHE A 408 -23.94 -5.36 10.46
N ASP A 409 -22.67 -5.53 10.04
CA ASP A 409 -21.56 -4.68 10.44
C ASP A 409 -21.34 -3.62 9.36
N GLN A 410 -21.86 -2.41 9.63
CA GLN A 410 -21.83 -1.30 8.68
C GLN A 410 -20.40 -0.79 8.41
N GLU A 411 -19.48 -0.95 9.35
CA GLU A 411 -18.09 -0.53 9.23
C GLU A 411 -17.32 -1.49 8.30
N ALA A 412 -17.38 -2.78 8.59
CA ALA A 412 -16.77 -3.80 7.72
C ALA A 412 -17.39 -3.77 6.31
N ALA A 413 -18.72 -3.58 6.20
CA ALA A 413 -19.40 -3.47 4.92
C ALA A 413 -18.95 -2.25 4.11
N ALA A 414 -18.70 -1.10 4.77
CA ALA A 414 -18.19 0.10 4.11
C ALA A 414 -16.79 -0.12 3.54
N VAL A 415 -15.91 -0.78 4.28
CA VAL A 415 -14.54 -1.11 3.83
C VAL A 415 -14.56 -2.12 2.68
N LEU A 416 -15.38 -3.18 2.78
CA LEU A 416 -15.52 -4.15 1.70
C LEU A 416 -16.08 -3.50 0.42
N MET A 417 -17.06 -2.60 0.56
CA MET A 417 -17.61 -1.84 -0.56
C MET A 417 -16.56 -0.90 -1.18
N ALA A 418 -15.74 -0.25 -0.35
CA ALA A 418 -14.66 0.61 -0.83
C ALA A 418 -13.63 -0.19 -1.65
N ARG A 419 -13.25 -1.39 -1.21
CA ARG A 419 -12.34 -2.27 -1.96
C ARG A 419 -12.93 -2.73 -3.29
N ILE A 420 -14.24 -3.06 -3.34
CA ILE A 420 -14.91 -3.39 -4.61
C ILE A 420 -14.94 -2.16 -5.53
N ALA A 421 -15.25 -0.97 -4.99
CA ALA A 421 -15.28 0.26 -5.78
C ALA A 421 -13.90 0.60 -6.37
N VAL A 422 -12.83 0.45 -5.58
CA VAL A 422 -11.45 0.64 -6.04
C VAL A 422 -11.09 -0.39 -7.11
N PHE A 423 -11.41 -1.67 -6.91
CA PHE A 423 -11.17 -2.72 -7.90
C PHE A 423 -11.91 -2.42 -9.21
N LYS A 424 -13.16 -1.95 -9.15
CA LYS A 424 -13.91 -1.52 -10.32
C LYS A 424 -13.28 -0.30 -11.01
N ALA A 425 -12.79 0.67 -10.24
CA ALA A 425 -12.15 1.88 -10.77
C ALA A 425 -10.78 1.63 -11.46
N GLU A 426 -10.26 0.41 -11.42
CA GLU A 426 -9.11 -0.01 -12.23
C GLU A 426 -9.54 -0.47 -13.65
N ILE A 427 -10.83 -0.79 -13.84
CA ILE A 427 -11.37 -1.37 -15.07
C ILE A 427 -12.38 -0.43 -15.72
N ASP A 428 -13.26 0.18 -14.91
CA ASP A 428 -14.39 1.01 -15.33
C ASP A 428 -14.07 2.51 -15.16
N ASP A 429 -14.73 3.36 -15.92
CA ASP A 429 -14.61 4.81 -15.79
C ASP A 429 -15.18 5.30 -14.44
N SER A 430 -14.54 6.32 -13.86
CA SER A 430 -14.91 6.89 -12.56
C SER A 430 -16.42 7.23 -12.41
N PRO A 431 -17.09 7.87 -13.39
CA PRO A 431 -18.53 8.14 -13.30
C PRO A 431 -19.39 6.87 -13.22
N ASP A 432 -18.97 5.78 -13.86
CA ASP A 432 -19.70 4.50 -13.84
C ASP A 432 -19.57 3.80 -12.49
N VAL A 433 -18.39 3.88 -11.87
CA VAL A 433 -18.16 3.37 -10.53
C VAL A 433 -19.01 4.13 -9.50
N LEU A 434 -19.08 5.45 -9.59
CA LEU A 434 -19.91 6.27 -8.70
C LEU A 434 -21.40 5.95 -8.87
N ARG A 435 -21.90 5.81 -10.11
CA ARG A 435 -23.30 5.39 -10.40
C ARG A 435 -23.59 3.99 -9.87
N TRP A 436 -22.61 3.07 -9.98
CA TRP A 436 -22.75 1.74 -9.42
C TRP A 436 -22.84 1.78 -7.89
N LEU A 437 -21.97 2.56 -7.22
CA LEU A 437 -21.98 2.72 -5.77
C LEU A 437 -23.31 3.27 -5.26
N ASP A 438 -23.85 4.28 -5.93
CA ASP A 438 -25.16 4.87 -5.60
C ASP A 438 -26.29 3.84 -5.74
N ARG A 439 -26.31 3.07 -6.82
CA ARG A 439 -27.30 2.01 -7.01
C ARG A 439 -27.24 0.94 -5.92
N MET A 440 -26.02 0.55 -5.47
CA MET A 440 -25.85 -0.40 -4.38
C MET A 440 -26.40 0.17 -3.07
N LEU A 441 -26.12 1.43 -2.78
CA LEU A 441 -26.63 2.11 -1.58
C LEU A 441 -28.17 2.22 -1.61
N ILE A 442 -28.75 2.64 -2.73
CA ILE A 442 -30.20 2.74 -2.88
C ILE A 442 -30.87 1.37 -2.67
N ARG A 443 -30.35 0.30 -3.27
CA ARG A 443 -30.85 -1.07 -3.09
C ARG A 443 -30.78 -1.54 -1.65
N LEU A 444 -29.68 -1.23 -0.94
CA LEU A 444 -29.56 -1.54 0.48
C LEU A 444 -30.64 -0.81 1.28
N CYS A 445 -30.83 0.49 1.04
CA CYS A 445 -31.87 1.28 1.70
C CYS A 445 -33.27 0.75 1.39
N GLN A 446 -33.57 0.38 0.16
CA GLN A 446 -34.85 -0.20 -0.24
C GLN A 446 -35.17 -1.52 0.49
N LYS A 447 -34.13 -2.35 0.70
CA LYS A 447 -34.30 -3.66 1.33
C LYS A 447 -34.41 -3.60 2.86
N PHE A 448 -33.66 -2.69 3.50
CA PHE A 448 -33.47 -2.69 4.96
C PHE A 448 -34.04 -1.47 5.69
N ALA A 449 -34.44 -0.40 4.99
CA ALA A 449 -35.09 0.73 5.63
C ALA A 449 -36.59 0.47 5.83
N GLU A 450 -37.15 1.05 6.88
CA GLU A 450 -38.59 1.15 7.13
C GLU A 450 -39.09 2.44 6.50
N TYR A 451 -40.07 2.36 5.60
CA TYR A 451 -40.68 3.53 4.97
C TYR A 451 -42.05 3.25 4.41
N ARG A 452 -42.85 4.31 4.24
CA ARG A 452 -44.08 4.29 3.45
C ARG A 452 -43.77 4.65 2.01
N LYS A 453 -44.37 3.97 1.06
CA LYS A 453 -44.17 4.26 -0.36
C LYS A 453 -44.51 5.74 -0.64
N ASP A 454 -43.64 6.39 -1.43
CA ASP A 454 -43.76 7.78 -1.84
C ASP A 454 -43.73 8.85 -0.71
N ASP A 455 -43.38 8.44 0.55
CA ASP A 455 -43.23 9.34 1.69
C ASP A 455 -41.79 9.33 2.24
N PRO A 456 -40.87 10.20 1.75
CA PRO A 456 -39.49 10.28 2.21
C PRO A 456 -39.34 10.63 3.70
N THR A 457 -40.34 11.26 4.31
CA THR A 457 -40.30 11.67 5.72
C THR A 457 -40.43 10.48 6.67
N SER A 458 -41.05 9.40 6.20
CA SER A 458 -41.22 8.15 6.95
C SER A 458 -39.97 7.26 6.94
N PHE A 459 -38.98 7.58 6.12
CA PHE A 459 -37.77 6.77 5.93
C PHE A 459 -36.90 6.70 7.22
N ARG A 460 -36.66 5.49 7.69
CA ARG A 460 -35.80 5.21 8.85
C ARG A 460 -34.90 4.02 8.59
N LEU A 461 -33.63 4.13 8.96
CA LEU A 461 -32.67 3.03 9.03
C LEU A 461 -32.47 2.64 10.50
N SER A 462 -32.36 1.34 10.77
CA SER A 462 -31.98 0.85 12.10
C SER A 462 -30.54 1.25 12.45
N GLU A 463 -30.18 1.16 13.73
CA GLU A 463 -28.86 1.57 14.23
C GLU A 463 -27.70 0.89 13.49
N ASN A 464 -27.85 -0.36 13.08
CA ASN A 464 -26.82 -1.11 12.35
C ASN A 464 -26.58 -0.62 10.91
N PHE A 465 -27.46 0.26 10.37
CA PHE A 465 -27.35 0.81 9.02
C PHE A 465 -27.27 2.32 8.97
N ASN A 466 -27.51 3.02 10.06
CA ASN A 466 -27.76 4.47 10.07
C ASN A 466 -26.55 5.30 9.62
N ILE A 467 -25.32 4.85 9.88
CA ILE A 467 -24.07 5.52 9.52
C ILE A 467 -23.56 5.07 8.14
N TYR A 468 -24.00 3.92 7.63
CA TYR A 468 -23.52 3.38 6.35
C TYR A 468 -23.66 4.37 5.17
N PRO A 469 -24.79 5.10 4.99
CA PRO A 469 -24.91 6.12 3.95
C PRO A 469 -23.88 7.25 4.07
N GLN A 470 -23.49 7.61 5.29
CA GLN A 470 -22.45 8.61 5.53
C GLN A 470 -21.07 8.10 5.11
N PHE A 471 -20.72 6.84 5.38
CA PHE A 471 -19.50 6.23 4.85
C PHE A 471 -19.49 6.23 3.32
N MET A 472 -20.61 5.94 2.67
CA MET A 472 -20.72 5.98 1.20
C MET A 472 -20.58 7.41 0.66
N PHE A 473 -21.13 8.40 1.35
CA PHE A 473 -20.93 9.82 1.01
C PHE A 473 -19.45 10.20 1.02
N HIS A 474 -18.73 9.85 2.08
CA HIS A 474 -17.30 10.13 2.19
C HIS A 474 -16.47 9.32 1.19
N LEU A 475 -16.83 8.05 0.94
CA LEU A 475 -16.17 7.22 -0.06
C LEU A 475 -16.27 7.82 -1.47
N ARG A 476 -17.45 8.32 -1.87
CA ARG A 476 -17.65 8.98 -3.17
C ARG A 476 -16.72 10.19 -3.35
N ARG A 477 -16.42 10.90 -2.28
CA ARG A 477 -15.56 12.10 -2.26
C ARG A 477 -14.09 11.78 -1.97
N SER A 478 -13.78 10.51 -1.71
CA SER A 478 -12.44 10.10 -1.32
C SER A 478 -11.45 10.18 -2.49
N GLN A 479 -10.18 10.31 -2.15
CA GLN A 479 -9.06 10.29 -3.10
C GLN A 479 -8.89 8.95 -3.83
N PHE A 480 -9.62 7.91 -3.41
CA PHE A 480 -9.62 6.61 -4.07
C PHE A 480 -10.45 6.59 -5.35
N LEU A 481 -11.53 7.39 -5.39
CA LEU A 481 -12.47 7.49 -6.50
C LEU A 481 -12.39 8.83 -7.23
N GLN A 482 -12.15 9.93 -6.49
CA GLN A 482 -11.95 11.28 -7.04
C GLN A 482 -10.45 11.55 -7.23
N VAL A 483 -9.93 11.23 -8.40
CA VAL A 483 -8.47 11.20 -8.65
C VAL A 483 -7.91 12.50 -9.25
N PHE A 484 -8.73 13.49 -9.56
CA PHE A 484 -8.32 14.69 -10.31
C PHE A 484 -7.28 15.56 -9.59
N ASN A 485 -7.17 15.47 -8.25
CA ASN A 485 -6.17 16.17 -7.46
C ASN A 485 -4.91 15.34 -7.18
N ASN A 486 -4.88 14.07 -7.62
CA ASN A 486 -3.78 13.16 -7.38
C ASN A 486 -3.04 12.87 -8.68
N SER A 487 -1.76 12.61 -8.58
CA SER A 487 -1.04 11.94 -9.66
C SER A 487 -1.44 10.46 -9.75
N PRO A 488 -1.28 9.81 -10.91
CA PRO A 488 -1.49 8.37 -11.04
C PRO A 488 -0.68 7.53 -10.04
N ASP A 489 0.52 7.96 -9.68
CA ASP A 489 1.36 7.28 -8.69
C ASP A 489 0.79 7.40 -7.27
N GLU A 490 0.29 8.58 -6.88
CA GLU A 490 -0.39 8.76 -5.60
C GLU A 490 -1.68 7.94 -5.51
N THR A 491 -2.46 7.91 -6.58
CA THR A 491 -3.68 7.08 -6.64
C THR A 491 -3.35 5.59 -6.47
N ALA A 492 -2.33 5.09 -7.16
CA ALA A 492 -1.87 3.70 -7.02
C ALA A 492 -1.43 3.40 -5.58
N TYR A 493 -0.69 4.31 -4.96
CA TYR A 493 -0.25 4.19 -3.56
C TYR A 493 -1.43 4.15 -2.58
N TYR A 494 -2.37 5.08 -2.67
CA TYR A 494 -3.53 5.13 -1.77
C TYR A 494 -4.39 3.87 -1.88
N ARG A 495 -4.66 3.42 -3.11
CA ARG A 495 -5.43 2.19 -3.36
C ARG A 495 -4.71 0.94 -2.85
N HIS A 496 -3.39 0.87 -3.00
CA HIS A 496 -2.57 -0.19 -2.45
C HIS A 496 -2.73 -0.28 -0.92
N VAL A 497 -2.60 0.83 -0.21
CA VAL A 497 -2.72 0.86 1.25
C VAL A 497 -4.13 0.48 1.72
N LEU A 498 -5.18 1.00 1.08
CA LEU A 498 -6.58 0.66 1.41
C LEU A 498 -6.84 -0.85 1.27
N ASN A 499 -6.22 -1.51 0.30
CA ASN A 499 -6.43 -2.93 0.02
C ASN A 499 -5.72 -3.87 1.01
N CYS A 500 -4.78 -3.37 1.83
CA CYS A 500 -4.03 -4.20 2.76
C CYS A 500 -4.23 -3.84 4.25
N GLU A 501 -4.84 -2.70 4.57
CA GLU A 501 -5.07 -2.27 5.95
C GLU A 501 -6.30 -2.95 6.58
N ASP A 502 -6.38 -2.93 7.92
CA ASP A 502 -7.53 -3.43 8.68
C ASP A 502 -8.78 -2.56 8.48
N VAL A 503 -9.90 -2.95 9.11
CA VAL A 503 -11.18 -2.24 9.01
C VAL A 503 -11.08 -0.84 9.60
N ASN A 504 -10.50 -0.68 10.80
CA ASN A 504 -10.44 0.60 11.51
C ASN A 504 -9.63 1.64 10.74
N ASN A 505 -8.43 1.28 10.31
CA ASN A 505 -7.57 2.14 9.52
C ASN A 505 -8.19 2.47 8.15
N SER A 506 -8.84 1.49 7.50
CA SER A 506 -9.55 1.69 6.24
C SER A 506 -10.73 2.65 6.38
N LEU A 507 -11.47 2.60 7.50
CA LEU A 507 -12.54 3.56 7.78
C LEU A 507 -12.02 4.99 7.95
N ILE A 508 -10.91 5.17 8.67
CA ILE A 508 -10.26 6.49 8.81
C ILE A 508 -9.83 7.04 7.44
N MET A 509 -9.40 6.17 6.52
CA MET A 509 -9.10 6.57 5.14
C MET A 509 -10.34 7.01 4.36
N ILE A 510 -11.49 6.36 4.58
CA ILE A 510 -12.77 6.67 3.95
C ILE A 510 -13.38 7.93 4.55
N GLN A 511 -13.56 7.92 5.86
CA GLN A 511 -14.11 9.01 6.66
C GLN A 511 -13.09 9.41 7.73
N PRO A 512 -12.31 10.48 7.52
CA PRO A 512 -11.35 10.97 8.49
C PRO A 512 -11.98 11.27 9.84
N THR A 513 -11.20 11.17 10.91
CA THR A 513 -11.62 11.57 12.27
C THR A 513 -11.14 12.96 12.58
N LEU A 514 -12.02 13.76 13.19
CA LEU A 514 -11.72 15.12 13.65
C LEU A 514 -11.92 15.21 15.16
N MET A 515 -10.85 15.56 15.89
CA MET A 515 -10.85 15.77 17.33
C MET A 515 -10.65 17.25 17.64
N SER A 516 -11.38 17.75 18.61
CA SER A 516 -11.27 19.13 19.11
C SER A 516 -10.69 19.14 20.51
N TYR A 517 -9.67 19.95 20.72
CA TYR A 517 -9.00 20.18 22.00
C TYR A 517 -9.27 21.62 22.44
N GLY A 518 -9.93 21.81 23.57
CA GLY A 518 -10.33 23.11 24.09
C GLY A 518 -10.10 23.20 25.60
N PHE A 519 -10.42 24.35 26.19
CA PHE A 519 -10.27 24.60 27.62
C PHE A 519 -11.31 23.86 28.48
N GLU A 520 -12.40 23.41 27.88
CA GLU A 520 -13.51 22.78 28.58
C GLU A 520 -13.47 21.24 28.40
N GLY A 521 -12.81 20.56 29.33
CA GLY A 521 -12.84 19.09 29.39
C GLY A 521 -11.88 18.35 28.47
N PRO A 522 -12.01 17.01 28.40
CA PRO A 522 -11.13 16.16 27.57
C PRO A 522 -11.37 16.36 26.08
N PRO A 523 -10.44 15.91 25.22
CA PRO A 523 -10.60 15.96 23.76
C PRO A 523 -11.92 15.35 23.31
N GLN A 524 -12.64 16.03 22.42
CA GLN A 524 -13.96 15.60 21.93
C GLN A 524 -13.95 15.30 20.43
N PRO A 525 -14.56 14.19 19.98
CA PRO A 525 -14.80 13.99 18.56
C PRO A 525 -15.83 15.01 18.07
N VAL A 526 -15.53 15.65 16.94
CA VAL A 526 -16.43 16.64 16.31
C VAL A 526 -16.74 16.26 14.88
N LEU A 527 -17.82 16.79 14.33
CA LEU A 527 -18.23 16.49 12.97
C LEU A 527 -17.22 17.05 11.97
N LEU A 528 -17.06 16.35 10.85
CA LEU A 528 -16.33 16.82 9.67
C LEU A 528 -17.16 17.92 8.98
N ASP A 529 -17.32 19.04 9.65
CA ASP A 529 -18.10 20.19 9.17
C ASP A 529 -17.36 21.50 9.45
N SER A 530 -17.62 22.51 8.64
CA SER A 530 -17.04 23.84 8.80
C SER A 530 -17.41 24.50 10.14
N MET A 531 -18.55 24.15 10.74
CA MET A 531 -18.95 24.62 12.07
C MET A 531 -18.02 24.12 13.19
N SER A 532 -17.27 23.07 12.96
CA SER A 532 -16.27 22.58 13.93
C SER A 532 -15.01 23.43 13.97
N ILE A 533 -14.81 24.31 12.99
CA ILE A 533 -13.70 25.26 12.98
C ILE A 533 -14.03 26.42 13.92
N ARG A 534 -13.45 26.39 15.10
CA ARG A 534 -13.60 27.42 16.12
C ARG A 534 -12.25 28.09 16.38
N PRO A 535 -12.24 29.42 16.69
CA PRO A 535 -10.99 30.15 16.92
C PRO A 535 -10.27 29.76 18.23
N ASP A 536 -10.99 29.19 19.19
CA ASP A 536 -10.58 28.90 20.58
C ASP A 536 -10.21 27.42 20.83
N VAL A 537 -10.07 26.61 19.79
CA VAL A 537 -9.71 25.19 19.89
C VAL A 537 -8.54 24.82 18.98
N VAL A 538 -7.90 23.69 19.27
CA VAL A 538 -7.00 23.02 18.34
C VAL A 538 -7.73 21.82 17.73
N LEU A 539 -7.77 21.74 16.41
CA LEU A 539 -8.33 20.61 15.70
C LEU A 539 -7.21 19.64 15.29
N ARG A 540 -7.42 18.35 15.55
CA ARG A 540 -6.58 17.26 15.03
C ARG A 540 -7.39 16.46 14.01
N LEU A 541 -7.03 16.57 12.75
CA LEU A 541 -7.58 15.77 11.67
C LEU A 541 -6.68 14.57 11.41
N ASP A 542 -7.25 13.40 11.46
CA ASP A 542 -6.60 12.16 11.09
C ASP A 542 -7.23 11.56 9.83
N THR A 543 -6.44 11.47 8.76
CA THR A 543 -6.86 10.90 7.47
C THR A 543 -6.18 9.56 7.16
N PHE A 544 -5.43 9.02 8.12
CA PHE A 544 -4.47 7.94 8.01
C PHE A 544 -3.15 8.32 7.31
N PHE A 545 -3.18 9.00 6.15
CA PHE A 545 -1.97 9.39 5.39
C PHE A 545 -1.32 10.66 5.95
N PRO A 546 -1.95 11.83 5.99
CA PRO A 546 -1.54 12.94 6.82
C PRO A 546 -2.34 13.00 8.12
N GLN A 547 -1.65 13.43 9.18
CA GLN A 547 -2.25 13.98 10.38
C GLN A 547 -2.02 15.48 10.43
N LEU A 548 -3.07 16.24 10.63
CA LEU A 548 -3.02 17.69 10.70
C LEU A 548 -3.38 18.18 12.10
N LEU A 549 -2.57 19.08 12.63
CA LEU A 549 -2.94 19.93 13.77
C LEU A 549 -3.22 21.34 13.27
N VAL A 550 -4.42 21.82 13.53
CA VAL A 550 -4.88 23.12 13.09
C VAL A 550 -5.33 23.95 14.30
N PRO A 551 -4.42 24.72 14.90
CA PRO A 551 -4.79 25.71 15.91
C PRO A 551 -5.75 26.74 15.33
N GLY A 552 -6.85 27.01 16.04
CA GLY A 552 -7.77 28.09 15.75
C GLY A 552 -7.09 29.44 15.84
N GLU A 553 -7.73 30.46 15.29
CA GLU A 553 -7.12 31.79 15.14
C GLU A 553 -6.66 32.39 16.47
N THR A 554 -7.49 32.33 17.51
CA THR A 554 -7.14 32.82 18.85
C THR A 554 -5.99 32.06 19.48
N ILE A 555 -6.02 30.72 19.38
CA ILE A 555 -4.94 29.83 19.87
C ILE A 555 -3.62 30.15 19.15
N ALA A 556 -3.67 30.33 17.82
CA ALA A 556 -2.49 30.67 17.03
C ALA A 556 -1.90 32.04 17.40
N GLN A 557 -2.76 33.05 17.68
CA GLN A 557 -2.34 34.37 18.15
C GLN A 557 -1.68 34.29 19.52
N TRP A 558 -2.27 33.59 20.47
CA TRP A 558 -1.72 33.44 21.81
C TRP A 558 -0.40 32.66 21.81
N ARG A 559 -0.29 31.64 20.99
CA ARG A 559 0.98 30.92 20.81
C ARG A 559 2.07 31.84 20.28
N LYS A 560 1.77 32.67 19.28
CA LYS A 560 2.71 33.66 18.70
C LYS A 560 3.10 34.74 19.70
N ALA A 561 2.20 35.09 20.62
CA ALA A 561 2.46 36.03 21.71
C ALA A 561 3.27 35.41 22.88
N GLY A 562 3.54 34.10 22.85
CA GLY A 562 4.37 33.43 23.86
C GLY A 562 3.67 33.14 25.18
N TYR A 563 2.32 33.18 25.24
CA TYR A 563 1.60 32.90 26.50
C TYR A 563 1.86 31.50 27.06
N HIS A 564 2.10 30.51 26.21
CA HIS A 564 2.39 29.13 26.64
C HIS A 564 3.73 28.97 27.36
N GLU A 565 4.62 29.97 27.30
CA GLU A 565 5.91 29.98 27.99
C GLU A 565 5.84 30.68 29.37
N GLN A 566 4.72 31.35 29.66
CA GLN A 566 4.55 32.13 30.87
C GLN A 566 3.97 31.28 32.02
N GLU A 567 4.31 31.63 33.26
CA GLU A 567 3.71 31.04 34.45
C GLU A 567 2.22 31.44 34.55
N GLY A 568 1.36 30.49 34.98
CA GLY A 568 -0.09 30.70 35.09
C GLY A 568 -0.89 30.37 33.83
N TYR A 569 -0.23 29.94 32.74
CA TYR A 569 -0.88 29.51 31.48
C TYR A 569 -0.68 28.01 31.19
N GLU A 570 -0.62 27.18 32.25
CA GLU A 570 -0.42 25.74 32.17
C GLU A 570 -1.52 25.07 31.32
N ASN A 571 -2.78 25.46 31.51
CA ASN A 571 -3.90 24.94 30.74
C ASN A 571 -3.77 25.24 29.23
N PHE A 572 -3.21 26.40 28.89
CA PHE A 572 -2.97 26.75 27.49
C PHE A 572 -1.83 25.92 26.89
N ARG A 573 -0.79 25.64 27.66
CA ARG A 573 0.29 24.73 27.26
C ARG A 573 -0.25 23.33 27.01
N GLU A 574 -1.09 22.81 27.90
CA GLU A 574 -1.72 21.50 27.78
C GLU A 574 -2.54 21.38 26.49
N ILE A 575 -3.32 22.40 26.11
CA ILE A 575 -4.10 22.40 24.84
C ILE A 575 -3.18 22.32 23.62
N LEU A 576 -1.98 22.85 23.67
CA LEU A 576 -1.01 22.76 22.56
C LEU A 576 -0.27 21.42 22.56
N GLU A 577 0.01 20.82 23.71
CA GLU A 577 0.80 19.60 23.86
C GLU A 577 -0.04 18.34 23.72
N ALA A 578 -1.26 18.29 24.26
CA ALA A 578 -2.11 17.11 24.20
C ALA A 578 -2.39 16.60 22.78
N PRO A 579 -2.77 17.45 21.79
CA PRO A 579 -2.98 16.97 20.42
C PRO A 579 -1.70 16.49 19.77
N GLN A 580 -0.52 16.97 20.19
CA GLN A 580 0.77 16.50 19.70
C GLN A 580 1.12 15.12 20.27
N ALA A 581 0.86 14.90 21.57
CA ALA A 581 1.08 13.62 22.23
C ALA A 581 0.20 12.53 21.60
N ASP A 582 -1.10 12.80 21.44
CA ASP A 582 -2.03 11.87 20.80
C ASP A 582 -1.63 11.58 19.34
N ALA A 583 -1.15 12.59 18.61
CA ALA A 583 -0.65 12.39 17.26
C ALA A 583 0.59 11.51 17.24
N GLN A 584 1.53 11.70 18.19
CA GLN A 584 2.75 10.89 18.28
C GLN A 584 2.45 9.42 18.60
N GLU A 585 1.49 9.14 19.48
CA GLU A 585 1.05 7.78 19.79
C GLU A 585 0.58 7.06 18.51
N LEU A 586 -0.29 7.70 17.73
CA LEU A 586 -0.73 7.15 16.44
C LEU A 586 0.40 6.96 15.43
N LEU A 587 1.41 7.86 15.41
CA LEU A 587 2.59 7.70 14.56
C LEU A 587 3.40 6.46 14.94
N MET A 588 3.46 6.12 16.22
CA MET A 588 4.18 4.93 16.70
C MET A 588 3.49 3.63 16.31
N GLU A 589 2.17 3.60 16.13
CA GLU A 589 1.40 2.39 15.80
C GLU A 589 1.26 2.15 14.30
N ARG A 590 1.22 3.20 13.47
CA ARG A 590 0.89 3.10 12.04
C ARG A 590 2.04 2.70 11.15
N PHE A 591 1.69 2.00 10.09
CA PHE A 591 2.55 1.73 8.93
C PHE A 591 1.73 1.89 7.65
N PRO A 592 2.22 2.67 6.68
CA PRO A 592 3.37 3.60 6.77
C PRO A 592 3.17 4.71 7.78
N ILE A 593 4.26 5.31 8.26
CA ILE A 593 4.20 6.45 9.19
C ILE A 593 3.51 7.62 8.49
N PRO A 594 2.45 8.19 9.07
CA PRO A 594 1.74 9.34 8.49
C PRO A 594 2.61 10.60 8.39
N ARG A 595 2.28 11.44 7.42
CA ARG A 595 2.85 12.79 7.36
C ARG A 595 2.22 13.66 8.46
N TYR A 596 3.05 14.25 9.31
CA TYR A 596 2.60 15.14 10.38
C TYR A 596 2.71 16.60 9.94
N ILE A 597 1.60 17.35 10.03
CA ILE A 597 1.49 18.72 9.55
C ILE A 597 0.88 19.58 10.67
N VAL A 598 1.55 20.67 11.02
CA VAL A 598 1.00 21.71 11.89
C VAL A 598 0.79 22.96 11.04
N CYS A 599 -0.42 23.47 11.01
CA CYS A 599 -0.78 24.62 10.18
C CYS A 599 -1.84 25.47 10.86
N ASP A 600 -1.61 26.76 10.97
CA ASP A 600 -2.61 27.71 11.49
C ASP A 600 -3.88 27.70 10.62
N GLN A 601 -5.04 28.00 11.19
CA GLN A 601 -6.36 27.98 10.53
C GLN A 601 -6.38 28.70 9.17
N ASN A 602 -5.66 29.81 9.05
CA ASN A 602 -5.57 30.62 7.82
C ASN A 602 -4.29 30.34 7.00
N GLY A 603 -3.52 29.31 7.33
CA GLY A 603 -2.30 28.92 6.64
C GLY A 603 -2.58 28.22 5.31
N SER A 604 -1.62 28.21 4.40
CA SER A 604 -1.77 27.61 3.07
C SER A 604 -2.07 26.11 3.09
N GLN A 605 -1.64 25.40 4.15
CA GLN A 605 -1.88 23.97 4.33
C GLN A 605 -3.24 23.65 4.99
N ALA A 606 -3.97 24.65 5.51
CA ALA A 606 -5.34 24.47 6.01
C ALA A 606 -6.30 23.90 4.95
N ARG A 607 -5.97 24.07 3.67
CA ARG A 607 -6.69 23.41 2.55
C ARG A 607 -6.85 21.91 2.70
N PHE A 608 -5.91 21.20 3.37
CA PHE A 608 -6.03 19.77 3.62
C PHE A 608 -7.16 19.44 4.59
N LEU A 609 -7.39 20.29 5.61
CA LEU A 609 -8.57 20.20 6.47
C LEU A 609 -9.84 20.54 5.69
N LEU A 610 -9.86 21.70 5.04
CA LEU A 610 -11.05 22.20 4.34
C LEU A 610 -11.57 21.25 3.27
N SER A 611 -10.67 20.54 2.56
CA SER A 611 -11.04 19.57 1.53
C SER A 611 -11.75 18.33 2.06
N LYS A 612 -11.65 18.05 3.36
CA LYS A 612 -12.27 16.88 4.02
C LYS A 612 -13.58 17.23 4.72
N LEU A 613 -13.84 18.51 4.96
CA LEU A 613 -15.06 18.93 5.64
C LEU A 613 -16.28 18.83 4.70
N ASN A 614 -17.42 18.57 5.31
CA ASN A 614 -18.71 18.66 4.66
C ASN A 614 -19.01 20.14 4.33
N PRO A 615 -19.36 20.50 3.07
CA PRO A 615 -19.80 21.84 2.76
C PRO A 615 -21.07 22.15 3.54
N SER A 616 -21.02 23.11 4.47
CA SER A 616 -22.23 23.51 5.20
C SER A 616 -23.13 24.37 4.33
N THR A 617 -24.44 24.17 4.42
CA THR A 617 -25.46 24.96 3.71
C THR A 617 -25.45 26.44 4.12
N THR A 618 -24.84 26.79 5.26
CA THR A 618 -24.72 28.15 5.78
C THR A 618 -23.74 29.02 5.00
N HIS A 619 -22.81 28.48 4.25
CA HIS A 619 -21.92 29.27 3.38
C HIS A 619 -22.58 29.81 2.12
N MET A 620 -23.81 29.40 1.81
CA MET A 620 -24.57 29.95 0.67
C MET A 620 -25.22 31.32 0.96
N THR A 621 -25.23 31.83 2.19
CA THR A 621 -26.01 33.02 2.58
C THR A 621 -25.25 34.10 3.35
N GLY A 622 -23.94 34.14 3.41
CA GLY A 622 -23.30 35.22 4.14
C GLY A 622 -21.83 35.41 3.85
N GLY A 623 -21.51 36.41 3.08
CA GLY A 623 -20.16 36.79 2.73
C GLY A 623 -19.28 37.07 3.94
N ALA A 624 -18.16 36.39 4.02
CA ALA A 624 -16.96 36.80 4.73
C ALA A 624 -15.67 36.11 4.26
N TYR A 625 -15.62 35.59 3.03
CA TYR A 625 -14.34 35.39 2.36
C TYR A 625 -14.45 35.96 0.96
N GLY A 626 -13.94 37.20 0.82
CA GLY A 626 -13.86 37.91 -0.40
C GLY A 626 -13.03 37.20 -1.46
N VAL A 627 -13.69 36.38 -2.27
CA VAL A 627 -13.29 36.15 -3.65
C VAL A 627 -14.44 36.62 -4.50
N SER A 628 -14.43 37.92 -4.78
CA SER A 628 -15.13 38.55 -5.89
C SER A 628 -14.56 37.93 -7.16
N GLY A 629 -15.20 36.91 -7.68
CA GLY A 629 -14.90 36.29 -8.96
C GLY A 629 -16.18 35.81 -9.59
N LYS A 630 -16.65 36.56 -10.62
CA LYS A 630 -17.76 36.22 -11.48
C LYS A 630 -17.64 34.73 -11.92
N GLY A 631 -18.67 33.92 -11.62
CA GLY A 631 -18.95 32.73 -12.39
C GLY A 631 -18.17 31.46 -11.99
N ALA A 632 -17.96 31.19 -10.69
CA ALA A 632 -17.59 29.84 -10.28
C ALA A 632 -18.80 28.95 -10.49
N ALA A 633 -18.75 28.09 -11.50
CA ALA A 633 -19.69 26.99 -11.66
C ALA A 633 -19.66 26.14 -10.39
N ILE A 634 -20.79 26.04 -9.71
CA ILE A 634 -20.99 25.10 -8.61
C ILE A 634 -20.91 23.72 -9.26
N TYR A 635 -19.81 23.01 -9.04
CA TYR A 635 -19.69 21.62 -9.46
C TYR A 635 -20.77 20.82 -8.74
N THR A 636 -21.60 20.11 -9.49
CA THR A 636 -22.75 19.34 -9.01
C THR A 636 -22.38 18.21 -8.02
N ASP A 637 -21.09 17.94 -7.82
CA ASP A 637 -20.56 16.91 -6.92
C ASP A 637 -20.28 17.42 -5.50
N ASP A 638 -20.42 18.70 -5.23
CA ASP A 638 -20.13 19.29 -3.92
C ASP A 638 -21.40 19.57 -3.10
N VAL A 639 -22.29 18.60 -3.06
CA VAL A 639 -23.49 18.64 -2.22
C VAL A 639 -23.15 18.30 -0.76
N SER A 640 -23.87 18.93 0.19
CA SER A 640 -23.71 18.61 1.61
C SER A 640 -24.23 17.19 1.91
N LEU A 641 -23.76 16.61 3.03
CA LEU A 641 -24.26 15.32 3.52
C LEU A 641 -25.78 15.33 3.70
N GLN A 642 -26.35 16.43 4.19
CA GLN A 642 -27.81 16.58 4.39
C GLN A 642 -28.55 16.47 3.06
N VAL A 643 -28.10 17.19 2.03
CA VAL A 643 -28.71 17.14 0.69
C VAL A 643 -28.57 15.73 0.09
N PHE A 644 -27.40 15.10 0.26
CA PHE A 644 -27.17 13.73 -0.18
C PHE A 644 -28.15 12.74 0.48
N ILE A 645 -28.33 12.81 1.80
CA ILE A 645 -29.24 11.93 2.55
C ILE A 645 -30.71 12.18 2.14
N GLU A 646 -31.12 13.44 1.96
CA GLU A 646 -32.48 13.75 1.48
C GLU A 646 -32.72 13.19 0.08
N HIS A 647 -31.75 13.31 -0.81
CA HIS A 647 -31.83 12.75 -2.16
C HIS A 647 -31.91 11.22 -2.13
N LEU A 648 -31.07 10.57 -1.31
CA LEU A 648 -31.09 9.13 -1.09
C LEU A 648 -32.47 8.65 -0.60
N LYS A 649 -33.07 9.33 0.39
CA LYS A 649 -34.41 9.02 0.90
C LYS A 649 -35.46 9.07 -0.22
N ARG A 650 -35.45 10.14 -1.04
CA ARG A 650 -36.37 10.26 -2.19
C ARG A 650 -36.22 9.13 -3.19
N LEU A 651 -34.98 8.79 -3.54
CA LEU A 651 -34.69 7.70 -4.48
C LEU A 651 -35.06 6.34 -3.92
N ALA A 652 -34.83 6.09 -2.64
CA ALA A 652 -35.15 4.81 -2.01
C ALA A 652 -36.66 4.58 -1.93
N VAL A 653 -37.42 5.63 -1.60
CA VAL A 653 -38.89 5.53 -1.39
C VAL A 653 -39.69 5.61 -2.70
N GLY A 654 -39.23 6.39 -3.68
CA GLY A 654 -39.93 6.64 -4.94
C GLY A 654 -39.61 5.66 -6.07
N ALA A 655 -38.64 4.76 -5.91
CA ALA A 655 -38.32 3.79 -6.96
C ALA A 655 -39.34 2.67 -7.02
N ASN A 656 -40.11 2.63 -8.10
CA ASN A 656 -40.87 1.44 -8.47
C ASN A 656 -39.92 0.26 -8.57
N SER A 657 -40.23 -0.83 -7.88
CA SER A 657 -39.61 -2.14 -8.04
C SER A 657 -39.65 -2.53 -9.53
N SER A 658 -38.59 -2.33 -10.26
CA SER A 658 -38.37 -2.95 -11.57
C SER A 658 -37.19 -3.92 -11.46
#